data_934678565802b3e5512477423118d752
#
_entry.id   934678565802b3e5512477423118d752
#
_cell.length_a   1.000
_cell.length_b   1.000
_cell.length_c   1.000
_cell.angle_alpha   90.00
_cell.angle_beta   90.00
_cell.angle_gamma   90.00
#
_symmetry.space_group_name_H-M   'P 1'
#
loop_
_entity.id
_entity.type
_entity.pdbx_description
1 polymer ?
#
loop_
_entity_poly.entity_id
_entity_poly.type
_entity_poly.pdbx_seq_one_letter_code
_entity_poly.pdbx_strand_id
1 'polypeptide(L)'
;MPKKILGLPNRWRVRIATFLTLTLLSPAGVLTSTSAWAANPLAPPSLKTVAIPEPPDLANFVRDKTVAIQLGKALFWDMQLGGDGVQACASCHFHAGADSRKRNQMGPGLLAGDTTFDKGGPNYTLKAQDFPFHQRQAPVDRQSSPVVANTNDIVSSQGVRLTQFTGVNSGSRIDEGTLLQDPVFQVSGTTIRRVEPRNTPTAINAVFFLHNFWDGRANRIFNGQNPFGPVDNQARIFVNNNGLLQQVPLRLDFSSLASQAVGPPLSNFEMSFQGRTWPEVGRKMLSLRPLGRQMVHPEDTVLGPLTLRTQALGSRVSGLPGLNATYAQLIQQAFQPQYWNSSQGITLGALQTLGPTSNNPRSFAQHLGPAWASDPKKGPLGAGQYTQMEANFSFFFGLAVQLYEATLVADDSRFDRFQEGRIELTAQEKRGLDIFLVQGRCIQCHGGPVLSNATVNLLLVEGIVERMAMIVGEAFYDVGFYNVADTLTSDDIGRGGNTPFGEPKIPLSYSKLGLDKRDGTLPAYLIPYVPDLPCAAPCTLRRLDIDGAFKTPGLRNVELTGPYFHNGGMATLMQVVEFYVRGGNFPQANVDNLNPFIAEIGFLQGNLSGKQDLVAFLLTLTDERVKQEMAPFDHPQLFVPNGQDAGQPGMPDQMLEIPAVGAGGRPAAGLPPLQTFLGLDPFQP
;
A
#
# COMPACT_ATOMS: atom_id res chain seq x y z
N MET A 1 31.51 15.04 -19.99
CA MET A 1 31.51 16.43 -19.48
C MET A 1 30.25 16.64 -18.69
N PRO A 2 30.29 16.86 -17.38
CA PRO A 2 29.06 17.02 -16.58
C PRO A 2 28.59 18.48 -16.65
N LYS A 3 27.32 18.67 -16.97
CA LYS A 3 26.66 19.98 -16.89
C LYS A 3 26.31 20.28 -15.40
N LYS A 4 26.77 21.46 -15.00
CA LYS A 4 26.50 22.07 -13.69
C LYS A 4 25.00 22.24 -13.47
N ILE A 5 24.48 21.71 -12.33
CA ILE A 5 23.18 22.07 -11.79
C ILE A 5 23.34 23.37 -11.01
N LEU A 6 22.55 24.36 -11.41
CA LEU A 6 22.46 25.69 -10.79
C LEU A 6 21.94 25.59 -9.36
N GLY A 7 22.70 26.18 -8.44
CA GLY A 7 22.31 26.30 -7.04
C GLY A 7 21.17 27.30 -6.86
N LEU A 8 20.18 26.92 -6.09
CA LEU A 8 19.20 27.82 -5.49
C LEU A 8 19.66 28.25 -4.09
N PRO A 9 19.43 29.51 -3.68
CA PRO A 9 20.02 30.04 -2.47
C PRO A 9 19.32 29.59 -1.20
N ASN A 10 20.13 29.15 -0.24
CA ASN A 10 19.77 28.96 1.16
C ASN A 10 19.29 30.29 1.78
N ARG A 11 18.00 30.42 2.11
CA ARG A 11 17.47 31.36 3.13
C ARG A 11 16.00 31.14 3.36
N TRP A 12 15.62 30.32 4.33
CA TRP A 12 14.44 30.52 5.16
C TRP A 12 14.68 29.84 6.51
N ARG A 13 15.31 30.59 7.41
CA ARG A 13 15.30 30.29 8.84
C ARG A 13 14.00 30.87 9.40
N VAL A 14 13.11 30.04 9.89
CA VAL A 14 11.93 30.46 10.64
C VAL A 14 12.40 30.99 11.99
N ARG A 15 12.28 32.31 12.21
CA ARG A 15 12.43 32.94 13.51
C ARG A 15 11.14 32.76 14.29
N ILE A 16 11.24 32.16 15.47
CA ILE A 16 10.20 32.20 16.49
C ILE A 16 10.07 33.68 16.92
N ALA A 17 8.96 34.32 16.59
CA ALA A 17 8.64 35.66 17.05
C ALA A 17 7.75 35.56 18.30
N THR A 18 8.33 36.02 19.42
CA THR A 18 7.63 36.30 20.66
C THR A 18 6.66 37.47 20.44
N PHE A 19 5.36 37.25 20.52
CA PHE A 19 4.37 38.31 20.46
C PHE A 19 4.17 38.95 21.84
N LEU A 20 4.58 40.21 21.94
CA LEU A 20 4.15 41.14 22.99
C LEU A 20 2.71 41.60 22.70
N THR A 21 1.85 41.48 23.70
CA THR A 21 0.50 42.03 23.75
C THR A 21 0.51 43.55 23.75
N LEU A 22 -0.12 44.14 22.74
CA LEU A 22 -0.55 45.57 22.80
C LEU A 22 -2.07 45.62 22.65
N THR A 23 -2.74 46.01 23.72
CA THR A 23 -4.17 46.32 23.72
C THR A 23 -4.39 47.72 23.14
N LEU A 24 -5.20 47.83 22.07
CA LEU A 24 -5.79 49.08 21.63
C LEU A 24 -7.31 48.88 21.48
N LEU A 25 -8.05 49.62 22.26
CA LEU A 25 -9.51 49.79 22.19
C LEU A 25 -9.88 50.74 21.05
N SER A 26 -10.86 50.36 20.21
CA SER A 26 -11.81 51.26 19.52
C SER A 26 -12.82 50.50 18.68
N PRO A 27 -13.92 51.15 18.14
CA PRO A 27 -15.27 50.83 18.54
C PRO A 27 -16.06 49.99 17.52
N ALA A 28 -17.24 49.53 17.98
CA ALA A 28 -18.19 48.67 17.29
C ALA A 28 -18.43 48.99 15.80
N GLY A 29 -18.02 48.04 14.95
CA GLY A 29 -18.54 47.84 13.61
C GLY A 29 -18.99 46.39 13.50
N VAL A 30 -20.26 46.19 13.15
CA VAL A 30 -20.81 44.84 12.84
C VAL A 30 -20.08 44.31 11.62
N LEU A 31 -19.03 43.51 11.84
CA LEU A 31 -18.43 42.70 10.81
C LEU A 31 -19.09 41.33 10.88
N THR A 32 -19.85 41.01 9.82
CA THR A 32 -20.25 39.64 9.51
C THR A 32 -19.03 38.73 9.54
N SER A 33 -18.98 37.84 10.52
CA SER A 33 -17.89 36.87 10.69
C SER A 33 -17.91 35.86 9.55
N THR A 34 -17.22 36.15 8.47
CA THR A 34 -16.84 35.14 7.47
C THR A 34 -15.67 34.35 8.04
N SER A 35 -15.97 33.12 8.41
CA SER A 35 -15.09 31.95 8.69
C SER A 35 -13.61 32.21 9.03
N ALA A 36 -13.31 32.49 10.31
CA ALA A 36 -11.94 32.52 10.84
C ALA A 36 -11.26 31.12 10.84
N TRP A 37 -11.98 30.05 10.58
CA TRP A 37 -11.49 28.67 10.64
C TRP A 37 -10.76 28.20 9.37
N ALA A 38 -11.08 28.71 8.19
CA ALA A 38 -10.35 28.43 6.95
C ALA A 38 -8.94 29.04 6.93
N ALA A 39 -8.59 29.84 7.92
CA ALA A 39 -7.31 30.54 8.04
C ALA A 39 -6.41 29.98 9.17
N ASN A 40 -6.70 28.80 9.73
CA ASN A 40 -5.77 28.17 10.68
C ASN A 40 -4.52 27.70 9.92
N PRO A 41 -3.35 28.32 10.14
CA PRO A 41 -2.13 28.00 9.39
C PRO A 41 -1.62 26.56 9.63
N LEU A 42 -2.14 25.86 10.62
CA LEU A 42 -1.80 24.47 10.92
C LEU A 42 -2.68 23.49 10.14
N ALA A 43 -3.85 23.90 9.64
CA ALA A 43 -4.76 23.01 8.92
C ALA A 43 -4.19 22.67 7.54
N PRO A 44 -4.09 21.38 7.18
CA PRO A 44 -3.65 20.98 5.86
C PRO A 44 -4.57 21.57 4.76
N PRO A 45 -4.03 22.09 3.66
CA PRO A 45 -4.85 22.54 2.54
C PRO A 45 -5.56 21.39 1.84
N SER A 46 -6.50 21.70 0.93
CA SER A 46 -7.15 20.70 0.08
C SER A 46 -6.09 19.89 -0.72
N LEU A 47 -6.34 18.59 -0.91
CA LEU A 47 -5.45 17.72 -1.68
C LEU A 47 -5.32 18.16 -3.15
N LYS A 48 -6.29 18.88 -3.70
CA LYS A 48 -6.23 19.46 -5.06
C LYS A 48 -5.05 20.42 -5.25
N THR A 49 -4.48 20.94 -4.15
CA THR A 49 -3.29 21.81 -4.22
C THR A 49 -1.98 21.06 -4.44
N VAL A 50 -2.00 19.73 -4.37
CA VAL A 50 -0.81 18.88 -4.48
C VAL A 50 -0.73 18.26 -5.85
N ALA A 51 0.40 18.46 -6.53
CA ALA A 51 0.68 17.77 -7.79
C ALA A 51 0.84 16.26 -7.54
N ILE A 52 0.26 15.44 -8.40
CA ILE A 52 0.43 13.98 -8.37
C ILE A 52 1.89 13.68 -8.77
N PRO A 53 2.66 12.96 -7.93
CA PRO A 53 4.01 12.55 -8.28
C PRO A 53 4.02 11.69 -9.54
N GLU A 54 4.91 12.02 -10.47
CA GLU A 54 5.08 11.27 -11.72
C GLU A 54 6.56 10.91 -11.90
N PRO A 55 6.88 9.72 -12.44
CA PRO A 55 8.26 9.35 -12.75
C PRO A 55 8.88 10.34 -13.71
N PRO A 56 10.14 10.81 -13.45
CA PRO A 56 10.84 11.68 -14.37
C PRO A 56 11.10 10.96 -15.70
N ASP A 57 11.11 11.71 -16.79
CA ASP A 57 11.38 11.18 -18.14
C ASP A 57 10.45 10.04 -18.58
N LEU A 58 9.21 10.02 -18.08
CA LEU A 58 8.21 8.98 -18.37
C LEU A 58 8.06 8.72 -19.88
N ALA A 59 8.16 9.75 -20.72
CA ALA A 59 8.06 9.64 -22.17
C ALA A 59 9.16 8.76 -22.82
N ASN A 60 10.28 8.53 -22.14
CA ASN A 60 11.31 7.59 -22.61
C ASN A 60 10.86 6.12 -22.52
N PHE A 61 9.85 5.85 -21.71
CA PHE A 61 9.33 4.52 -21.44
C PHE A 61 7.91 4.34 -22.01
N VAL A 62 7.04 5.30 -21.78
CA VAL A 62 5.62 5.30 -22.14
C VAL A 62 5.41 6.16 -23.39
N ARG A 63 4.85 5.54 -24.42
CA ARG A 63 4.51 6.18 -25.69
C ARG A 63 3.12 6.83 -25.63
N ASP A 64 2.16 6.12 -25.04
CA ASP A 64 0.77 6.56 -24.86
C ASP A 64 0.34 6.31 -23.41
N LYS A 65 0.23 7.39 -22.64
CA LYS A 65 -0.13 7.33 -21.22
C LYS A 65 -1.57 6.85 -21.02
N THR A 66 -2.49 7.21 -21.93
CA THR A 66 -3.89 6.79 -21.83
C THR A 66 -4.01 5.27 -21.97
N VAL A 67 -3.33 4.69 -22.95
CA VAL A 67 -3.31 3.23 -23.14
C VAL A 67 -2.56 2.54 -21.98
N ALA A 68 -1.51 3.16 -21.45
CA ALA A 68 -0.82 2.63 -20.27
C ALA A 68 -1.73 2.59 -19.03
N ILE A 69 -2.57 3.59 -18.80
CA ILE A 69 -3.60 3.60 -17.75
C ILE A 69 -4.65 2.50 -17.99
N GLN A 70 -5.11 2.33 -19.23
CA GLN A 70 -6.03 1.24 -19.60
C GLN A 70 -5.43 -0.14 -19.32
N LEU A 71 -4.18 -0.35 -19.70
CA LEU A 71 -3.43 -1.57 -19.38
C LEU A 71 -3.32 -1.78 -17.87
N GLY A 72 -2.98 -0.72 -17.12
CA GLY A 72 -2.83 -0.75 -15.67
C GLY A 72 -4.13 -1.14 -14.96
N LYS A 73 -5.27 -0.50 -15.33
CA LYS A 73 -6.58 -0.86 -14.79
C LYS A 73 -6.96 -2.30 -15.13
N ALA A 74 -6.73 -2.73 -16.38
CA ALA A 74 -6.99 -4.10 -16.77
C ALA A 74 -6.17 -5.11 -15.93
N LEU A 75 -4.87 -4.88 -15.76
CA LEU A 75 -3.99 -5.74 -14.97
C LEU A 75 -4.32 -5.75 -13.48
N PHE A 76 -4.69 -4.59 -12.91
CA PHE A 76 -5.04 -4.47 -11.50
C PHE A 76 -6.33 -5.25 -11.14
N TRP A 77 -7.29 -5.30 -12.07
CA TRP A 77 -8.59 -5.93 -11.85
C TRP A 77 -8.69 -7.36 -12.40
N ASP A 78 -7.75 -7.85 -13.22
CA ASP A 78 -7.87 -9.15 -13.88
C ASP A 78 -7.60 -10.32 -12.94
N MET A 79 -8.66 -11.07 -12.62
CA MET A 79 -8.59 -12.28 -11.80
C MET A 79 -7.65 -13.36 -12.38
N GLN A 80 -7.41 -13.34 -13.68
CA GLN A 80 -6.56 -14.33 -14.36
C GLN A 80 -5.08 -14.17 -14.01
N LEU A 81 -4.69 -13.04 -13.37
CA LEU A 81 -3.30 -12.75 -12.98
C LEU A 81 -2.79 -13.72 -11.92
N GLY A 82 -3.61 -14.06 -10.93
CA GLY A 82 -3.24 -15.01 -9.87
C GLY A 82 -2.98 -16.42 -10.39
N GLY A 83 -2.13 -17.20 -9.70
CA GLY A 83 -1.82 -18.57 -10.06
C GLY A 83 -3.05 -19.48 -10.16
N ASP A 84 -4.03 -19.24 -9.30
CA ASP A 84 -5.30 -19.95 -9.25
C ASP A 84 -6.39 -19.41 -10.22
N GLY A 85 -6.11 -18.32 -10.94
CA GLY A 85 -7.03 -17.69 -11.89
C GLY A 85 -8.23 -16.98 -11.27
N VAL A 86 -8.13 -16.62 -9.96
CA VAL A 86 -9.16 -15.84 -9.25
C VAL A 86 -8.62 -14.69 -8.41
N GLN A 87 -7.31 -14.56 -8.26
CA GLN A 87 -6.68 -13.47 -7.52
C GLN A 87 -6.20 -12.35 -8.46
N ALA A 88 -6.73 -11.14 -8.24
CA ALA A 88 -6.27 -9.89 -8.81
C ALA A 88 -5.68 -9.00 -7.71
N CYS A 89 -5.01 -7.89 -8.03
CA CYS A 89 -4.68 -6.86 -7.03
C CYS A 89 -5.97 -6.36 -6.35
N ALA A 90 -7.01 -6.12 -7.14
CA ALA A 90 -8.33 -5.75 -6.66
C ALA A 90 -8.96 -6.76 -5.70
N SER A 91 -8.56 -8.04 -5.69
CA SER A 91 -9.10 -9.03 -4.75
C SER A 91 -8.85 -8.67 -3.27
N CYS A 92 -7.82 -7.86 -3.00
CA CYS A 92 -7.51 -7.32 -1.70
C CYS A 92 -7.75 -5.79 -1.62
N HIS A 93 -8.01 -5.12 -2.75
CA HIS A 93 -8.12 -3.66 -2.87
C HIS A 93 -9.46 -3.19 -3.47
N PHE A 94 -10.53 -3.99 -3.35
CA PHE A 94 -11.83 -3.70 -3.97
C PHE A 94 -12.72 -2.73 -3.16
N HIS A 95 -12.53 -2.61 -1.84
CA HIS A 95 -13.39 -1.82 -0.95
C HIS A 95 -12.67 -0.54 -0.53
N ALA A 96 -13.00 0.59 -1.12
CA ALA A 96 -12.27 1.85 -0.90
C ALA A 96 -10.75 1.69 -1.02
N GLY A 97 -10.29 0.83 -1.93
CA GLY A 97 -8.88 0.49 -2.13
C GLY A 97 -8.26 -0.45 -1.09
N ALA A 98 -9.05 -0.96 -0.13
CA ALA A 98 -8.68 -1.92 0.91
C ALA A 98 -9.57 -3.18 0.86
N ASP A 99 -9.58 -3.99 1.90
CA ASP A 99 -10.39 -5.23 2.02
C ASP A 99 -11.33 -5.15 3.22
N SER A 100 -12.61 -5.41 3.00
CA SER A 100 -13.64 -5.43 4.06
C SER A 100 -14.23 -6.81 4.33
N ARG A 101 -13.67 -7.87 3.72
CA ARG A 101 -14.12 -9.25 3.98
C ARG A 101 -13.95 -9.63 5.44
N LYS A 102 -14.78 -10.53 5.90
CA LYS A 102 -14.78 -10.96 7.30
C LYS A 102 -14.47 -12.45 7.52
N ARG A 103 -14.46 -13.25 6.46
CA ARG A 103 -14.25 -14.69 6.58
C ARG A 103 -12.92 -15.12 6.00
N ASN A 104 -12.19 -15.97 6.73
CA ASN A 104 -10.83 -16.41 6.41
C ASN A 104 -9.85 -15.22 6.24
N GLN A 105 -9.90 -14.27 7.17
CA GLN A 105 -9.06 -13.08 7.20
C GLN A 105 -8.10 -13.06 8.41
N MET A 106 -8.05 -14.15 9.20
CA MET A 106 -7.16 -14.28 10.37
C MET A 106 -5.84 -14.93 9.98
N GLY A 107 -4.74 -14.36 10.45
CA GLY A 107 -3.40 -14.94 10.43
C GLY A 107 -2.80 -14.96 11.84
N PRO A 108 -1.90 -15.90 12.17
CA PRO A 108 -1.41 -16.11 13.54
C PRO A 108 -0.15 -15.29 13.90
N GLY A 109 0.12 -14.15 13.22
CA GLY A 109 1.33 -13.38 13.51
C GLY A 109 2.62 -13.98 12.95
N LEU A 110 2.60 -14.51 11.74
CA LEU A 110 3.73 -15.20 11.07
C LEU A 110 5.02 -14.41 11.00
N LEU A 111 4.99 -13.07 11.04
CA LEU A 111 6.21 -12.24 11.03
C LEU A 111 7.04 -12.41 12.30
N ALA A 112 6.41 -12.73 13.42
CA ALA A 112 7.10 -13.18 14.63
C ALA A 112 7.48 -14.66 14.61
N GLY A 113 7.02 -15.43 13.60
CA GLY A 113 7.20 -16.88 13.50
C GLY A 113 6.14 -17.65 14.27
N ASP A 114 5.08 -16.99 14.72
CA ASP A 114 3.95 -17.64 15.33
C ASP A 114 3.15 -18.41 14.28
N THR A 115 2.76 -19.63 14.61
CA THR A 115 1.94 -20.50 13.77
C THR A 115 0.66 -20.93 14.46
N THR A 116 0.40 -20.37 15.65
CA THR A 116 -0.74 -20.71 16.51
C THR A 116 -1.74 -19.56 16.51
N PHE A 117 -3.00 -19.88 16.32
CA PHE A 117 -4.07 -18.88 16.42
C PHE A 117 -4.56 -18.77 17.87
N ASP A 118 -4.57 -17.57 18.39
CA ASP A 118 -5.19 -17.25 19.68
C ASP A 118 -6.68 -17.09 19.54
N LYS A 119 -7.16 -16.58 18.39
CA LYS A 119 -8.58 -16.35 18.08
C LYS A 119 -8.98 -17.10 16.81
N GLY A 120 -10.08 -17.84 16.89
CA GLY A 120 -10.79 -18.41 15.77
C GLY A 120 -10.03 -19.43 14.92
N GLY A 121 -8.98 -19.03 14.24
CA GLY A 121 -8.17 -19.87 13.34
C GLY A 121 -8.53 -19.76 11.86
N PRO A 122 -8.02 -20.70 11.02
CA PRO A 122 -8.29 -20.70 9.59
C PRO A 122 -9.79 -20.83 9.29
N ASN A 123 -10.26 -20.10 8.25
CA ASN A 123 -11.67 -20.04 7.85
C ASN A 123 -12.63 -19.41 8.88
N TYR A 124 -12.11 -18.77 9.94
CA TYR A 124 -12.91 -18.06 10.93
C TYR A 124 -13.68 -16.90 10.30
N THR A 125 -14.84 -16.58 10.88
CA THR A 125 -15.64 -15.41 10.51
C THR A 125 -15.54 -14.37 11.62
N LEU A 126 -14.92 -13.24 11.33
CA LEU A 126 -14.73 -12.12 12.24
C LEU A 126 -16.06 -11.54 12.71
N LYS A 127 -16.10 -11.12 13.97
CA LYS A 127 -17.26 -10.56 14.66
C LYS A 127 -16.85 -9.30 15.43
N ALA A 128 -17.80 -8.42 15.72
CA ALA A 128 -17.54 -7.18 16.46
C ALA A 128 -16.83 -7.41 17.80
N GLN A 129 -17.20 -8.49 18.54
CA GLN A 129 -16.61 -8.82 19.84
C GLN A 129 -15.15 -9.31 19.77
N ASP A 130 -14.61 -9.57 18.58
CA ASP A 130 -13.20 -9.92 18.44
C ASP A 130 -12.29 -8.70 18.64
N PHE A 131 -12.83 -7.49 18.52
CA PHE A 131 -12.13 -6.22 18.53
C PHE A 131 -12.42 -5.38 19.79
N PRO A 132 -11.46 -4.54 20.21
CA PRO A 132 -10.08 -4.51 19.75
C PRO A 132 -9.28 -5.74 20.17
N PHE A 133 -8.17 -6.07 19.52
CA PHE A 133 -7.34 -7.24 19.84
C PHE A 133 -6.66 -7.12 21.20
N HIS A 134 -6.39 -5.91 21.64
CA HIS A 134 -5.89 -5.61 22.98
C HIS A 134 -7.00 -4.96 23.83
N GLN A 135 -7.67 -5.77 24.65
CA GLN A 135 -8.82 -5.36 25.45
C GLN A 135 -8.45 -5.08 26.90
N ARG A 136 -9.02 -4.03 27.48
CA ARG A 136 -8.85 -3.66 28.89
C ARG A 136 -10.16 -3.73 29.67
N GLN A 137 -10.08 -4.02 30.97
CA GLN A 137 -11.25 -4.25 31.84
C GLN A 137 -12.07 -2.96 32.09
N ALA A 138 -11.38 -1.85 32.29
CA ALA A 138 -12.00 -0.55 32.58
C ALA A 138 -11.77 0.39 31.38
N PRO A 139 -12.24 1.63 31.45
CA PRO A 139 -12.17 2.54 30.33
C PRO A 139 -10.87 2.40 29.56
N VAL A 140 -11.02 2.09 28.30
CA VAL A 140 -9.96 1.73 27.37
C VAL A 140 -8.91 2.84 27.16
N ASP A 141 -9.22 4.04 27.62
CA ASP A 141 -8.38 5.22 27.57
C ASP A 141 -7.38 5.33 28.74
N ARG A 142 -7.15 4.26 29.53
CA ARG A 142 -6.17 4.26 30.63
C ARG A 142 -5.20 3.10 30.56
N GLN A 143 -3.90 3.40 30.59
CA GLN A 143 -2.85 2.38 30.68
C GLN A 143 -2.90 1.54 31.96
N SER A 144 -3.33 2.13 33.07
CA SER A 144 -3.46 1.43 34.35
C SER A 144 -4.61 0.41 34.42
N SER A 145 -5.52 0.41 33.45
CA SER A 145 -6.60 -0.58 33.39
C SER A 145 -6.04 -1.98 33.08
N PRO A 146 -6.41 -3.04 33.82
CA PRO A 146 -5.94 -4.38 33.55
C PRO A 146 -6.28 -4.85 32.14
N VAL A 147 -5.37 -5.54 31.49
CA VAL A 147 -5.61 -6.23 30.20
C VAL A 147 -6.40 -7.49 30.48
N VAL A 148 -7.55 -7.66 29.83
CA VAL A 148 -8.44 -8.83 29.98
C VAL A 148 -8.36 -9.79 28.80
N ALA A 149 -7.95 -9.31 27.63
CA ALA A 149 -7.68 -10.14 26.46
C ALA A 149 -6.60 -9.47 25.59
N ASN A 150 -5.76 -10.28 25.00
CA ASN A 150 -4.73 -9.87 24.06
C ASN A 150 -4.47 -11.00 23.06
N THR A 151 -4.07 -10.66 21.84
CA THR A 151 -3.60 -11.58 20.82
C THR A 151 -2.59 -10.90 19.91
N ASN A 152 -1.65 -11.67 19.38
CA ASN A 152 -0.76 -11.26 18.30
C ASN A 152 -1.25 -11.75 16.92
N ASP A 153 -2.44 -12.37 16.86
CA ASP A 153 -3.11 -12.62 15.58
C ASP A 153 -3.28 -11.33 14.78
N ILE A 154 -3.43 -11.46 13.48
CA ILE A 154 -3.63 -10.33 12.57
C ILE A 154 -4.91 -10.51 11.76
N VAL A 155 -5.49 -9.41 11.29
CA VAL A 155 -6.52 -9.43 10.26
C VAL A 155 -5.94 -8.89 8.98
N SER A 156 -6.04 -9.68 7.91
CA SER A 156 -5.57 -9.31 6.58
C SER A 156 -6.30 -10.08 5.49
N SER A 157 -5.91 -9.85 4.23
CA SER A 157 -6.54 -10.45 3.07
C SER A 157 -6.13 -11.90 2.87
N GLN A 158 -7.09 -12.74 2.49
CA GLN A 158 -6.80 -14.08 2.01
C GLN A 158 -6.34 -14.06 0.55
N GLY A 159 -5.26 -14.78 0.26
CA GLY A 159 -4.71 -14.93 -1.08
C GLY A 159 -4.91 -16.35 -1.65
N VAL A 160 -3.81 -17.01 -2.05
CA VAL A 160 -3.82 -18.35 -2.67
C VAL A 160 -3.62 -19.48 -1.65
N ARG A 161 -3.92 -20.71 -2.07
CA ARG A 161 -3.51 -21.92 -1.35
C ARG A 161 -2.03 -22.21 -1.62
N LEU A 162 -1.34 -22.80 -0.64
CA LEU A 162 0.04 -23.23 -0.82
C LEU A 162 0.12 -24.27 -1.94
N THR A 163 0.67 -23.85 -3.08
CA THR A 163 0.78 -24.67 -4.28
C THR A 163 2.18 -24.52 -4.87
N GLN A 164 2.83 -25.62 -5.21
CA GLN A 164 4.09 -25.62 -5.93
C GLN A 164 3.81 -25.39 -7.41
N PHE A 165 4.39 -24.35 -7.98
CA PHE A 165 4.30 -24.04 -9.42
C PHE A 165 5.06 -25.08 -10.24
N THR A 166 4.47 -25.53 -11.36
CA THR A 166 5.10 -26.48 -12.30
C THR A 166 5.11 -26.00 -13.75
N GLY A 167 4.25 -25.03 -14.11
CA GLY A 167 4.24 -24.50 -15.47
C GLY A 167 3.06 -23.59 -15.80
N VAL A 168 3.03 -23.17 -17.04
CA VAL A 168 1.95 -22.37 -17.65
C VAL A 168 1.46 -23.03 -18.92
N ASN A 169 0.15 -23.27 -19.02
CA ASN A 169 -0.52 -23.66 -20.27
C ASN A 169 -1.05 -22.43 -21.00
N SER A 170 -0.64 -22.25 -22.25
CA SER A 170 -1.16 -21.15 -23.09
C SER A 170 -2.69 -21.19 -23.18
N GLY A 171 -3.33 -20.07 -22.96
CA GLY A 171 -4.79 -19.95 -22.95
C GLY A 171 -5.48 -20.41 -21.65
N SER A 172 -4.75 -21.00 -20.71
CA SER A 172 -5.27 -21.32 -19.38
C SER A 172 -5.14 -20.13 -18.42
N ARG A 173 -6.22 -19.82 -17.70
CA ARG A 173 -6.19 -18.83 -16.63
C ARG A 173 -5.55 -19.33 -15.34
N ILE A 174 -5.45 -20.65 -15.17
CA ILE A 174 -4.90 -21.31 -14.00
C ILE A 174 -3.51 -21.84 -14.37
N ASP A 175 -2.52 -21.52 -13.53
CA ASP A 175 -1.18 -22.06 -13.65
C ASP A 175 -1.17 -23.56 -13.30
N GLU A 176 -0.26 -24.33 -13.87
CA GLU A 176 -0.01 -25.69 -13.43
C GLU A 176 0.70 -25.70 -12.08
N GLY A 177 0.25 -26.59 -11.20
CA GLY A 177 0.84 -26.71 -9.89
C GLY A 177 0.35 -27.90 -9.10
N THR A 178 1.13 -28.25 -8.07
CA THR A 178 0.81 -29.30 -7.09
C THR A 178 0.43 -28.66 -5.77
N LEU A 179 -0.80 -28.88 -5.30
CA LEU A 179 -1.25 -28.43 -3.99
C LEU A 179 -0.40 -29.10 -2.91
N LEU A 180 0.16 -28.29 -2.01
CA LEU A 180 0.94 -28.77 -0.87
C LEU A 180 0.09 -28.70 0.41
N GLN A 181 0.42 -29.51 1.41
CA GLN A 181 -0.16 -29.38 2.72
C GLN A 181 0.41 -28.16 3.43
N ASP A 182 -0.46 -27.24 3.86
CA ASP A 182 -0.06 -26.09 4.64
C ASP A 182 -0.09 -26.45 6.14
N PRO A 183 1.01 -26.25 6.88
CA PRO A 183 1.04 -26.58 8.31
C PRO A 183 0.21 -25.62 9.17
N VAL A 184 -0.14 -24.43 8.66
CA VAL A 184 -0.82 -23.35 9.38
C VAL A 184 -2.23 -23.14 8.84
N PHE A 185 -2.35 -22.92 7.53
CA PHE A 185 -3.63 -22.59 6.88
C PHE A 185 -4.31 -23.85 6.39
N GLN A 186 -4.88 -24.61 7.32
CA GLN A 186 -5.62 -25.83 7.05
C GLN A 186 -6.83 -25.99 7.99
N VAL A 187 -7.83 -26.71 7.52
CA VAL A 187 -8.99 -27.17 8.31
C VAL A 187 -9.10 -28.68 8.14
N SER A 188 -9.01 -29.44 9.22
CA SER A 188 -9.10 -30.91 9.21
C SER A 188 -8.17 -31.57 8.18
N GLY A 189 -6.92 -31.10 8.06
CA GLY A 189 -5.92 -31.61 7.12
C GLY A 189 -6.06 -31.12 5.67
N THR A 190 -7.06 -30.30 5.37
CA THR A 190 -7.25 -29.72 4.03
C THR A 190 -6.66 -28.30 3.98
N THR A 191 -5.68 -28.07 3.09
CA THR A 191 -5.10 -26.76 2.84
C THR A 191 -6.15 -25.78 2.33
N ILE A 192 -6.26 -24.64 2.99
CA ILE A 192 -7.11 -23.51 2.60
C ILE A 192 -6.27 -22.32 2.14
N ARG A 193 -6.92 -21.20 1.79
CA ARG A 193 -6.23 -19.98 1.39
C ARG A 193 -5.45 -19.39 2.55
N ARG A 194 -4.19 -19.04 2.28
CA ARG A 194 -3.32 -18.31 3.20
C ARG A 194 -3.83 -16.90 3.43
N VAL A 195 -3.47 -16.33 4.57
CA VAL A 195 -3.77 -14.93 4.90
C VAL A 195 -2.46 -14.16 5.02
N GLU A 196 -2.43 -12.97 4.44
CA GLU A 196 -1.31 -12.04 4.48
C GLU A 196 -0.90 -11.68 5.92
N PRO A 197 0.40 -11.46 6.19
CA PRO A 197 0.87 -11.21 7.54
C PRO A 197 0.66 -9.78 8.04
N ARG A 198 0.11 -8.89 7.23
CA ARG A 198 -0.23 -7.50 7.60
C ARG A 198 -1.50 -7.06 6.91
N ASN A 199 -2.28 -6.23 7.59
CA ASN A 199 -3.52 -5.66 7.07
C ASN A 199 -3.30 -4.92 5.73
N THR A 200 -4.26 -5.04 4.82
CA THR A 200 -4.20 -4.46 3.48
C THR A 200 -4.41 -2.94 3.55
N PRO A 201 -3.40 -2.11 3.23
CA PRO A 201 -3.57 -0.66 3.17
C PRO A 201 -4.34 -0.25 1.91
N THR A 202 -5.01 0.90 1.94
CA THR A 202 -5.70 1.40 0.74
C THR A 202 -4.74 1.75 -0.39
N ALA A 203 -5.14 1.39 -1.64
CA ALA A 203 -4.47 1.82 -2.88
C ALA A 203 -4.85 3.26 -3.27
N ILE A 204 -5.97 3.82 -2.75
CA ILE A 204 -6.39 5.19 -3.05
C ILE A 204 -5.44 6.18 -2.39
N ASN A 205 -5.00 7.19 -3.14
CA ASN A 205 -3.98 8.16 -2.75
C ASN A 205 -2.58 7.57 -2.47
N ALA A 206 -2.35 6.29 -2.77
CA ALA A 206 -1.06 5.64 -2.52
C ALA A 206 0.09 6.23 -3.38
N VAL A 207 -0.23 6.91 -4.48
CA VAL A 207 0.75 7.60 -5.36
C VAL A 207 1.53 8.71 -4.63
N PHE A 208 0.98 9.29 -3.57
CA PHE A 208 1.63 10.38 -2.84
C PHE A 208 2.72 9.91 -1.88
N PHE A 209 2.85 8.61 -1.61
CA PHE A 209 3.86 8.08 -0.68
C PHE A 209 5.21 7.88 -1.34
N LEU A 210 6.28 8.29 -0.64
CA LEU A 210 7.65 8.08 -1.11
C LEU A 210 8.04 6.59 -1.11
N HIS A 211 7.53 5.84 -0.13
CA HIS A 211 7.67 4.40 0.01
C HIS A 211 6.31 3.77 0.27
N ASN A 212 6.06 2.58 -0.28
CA ASN A 212 4.85 1.82 -0.05
C ASN A 212 5.12 0.52 0.72
N PHE A 213 4.07 -0.25 1.08
CA PHE A 213 4.01 -1.23 2.16
C PHE A 213 4.19 -0.61 3.54
N TRP A 214 3.76 -1.31 4.59
CA TRP A 214 3.84 -0.85 5.98
C TRP A 214 5.28 -0.60 6.46
N ASP A 215 6.23 -1.43 6.02
CA ASP A 215 7.66 -1.30 6.33
C ASP A 215 8.45 -0.43 5.34
N GLY A 216 7.78 0.07 4.31
CA GLY A 216 8.42 0.91 3.29
C GLY A 216 9.37 0.18 2.34
N ARG A 217 9.29 -1.17 2.23
CA ARG A 217 10.16 -1.95 1.35
C ARG A 217 9.93 -1.71 -0.13
N ALA A 218 8.73 -1.24 -0.53
CA ALA A 218 8.50 -0.77 -1.88
C ALA A 218 9.22 0.56 -2.10
N ASN A 219 10.37 0.48 -2.71
CA ASN A 219 11.32 1.57 -2.85
C ASN A 219 10.79 2.65 -3.82
N ARG A 220 11.11 3.93 -3.53
CA ARG A 220 10.77 5.05 -4.42
C ARG A 220 11.35 4.90 -5.83
N ILE A 221 12.46 4.16 -5.95
CA ILE A 221 13.14 3.93 -7.22
C ILE A 221 12.77 2.53 -7.72
N PHE A 222 12.02 2.46 -8.81
CA PHE A 222 11.67 1.20 -9.44
C PHE A 222 12.83 0.65 -10.28
N ASN A 223 13.13 -0.64 -10.11
CA ASN A 223 14.22 -1.33 -10.81
C ASN A 223 13.74 -2.22 -11.98
N GLY A 224 12.42 -2.25 -12.24
CA GLY A 224 11.82 -3.05 -13.31
C GLY A 224 11.53 -4.51 -12.98
N GLN A 225 11.90 -5.01 -11.77
CA GLN A 225 11.85 -6.44 -11.43
C GLN A 225 11.16 -6.72 -10.10
N ASN A 226 11.50 -5.97 -9.04
CA ASN A 226 11.09 -6.26 -7.68
C ASN A 226 10.95 -5.00 -6.82
N PRO A 227 10.38 -5.08 -5.58
CA PRO A 227 10.12 -3.92 -4.73
C PRO A 227 11.36 -3.18 -4.22
N PHE A 228 12.55 -3.78 -4.23
CA PHE A 228 13.69 -3.30 -3.44
C PHE A 228 14.54 -2.23 -4.12
N GLY A 229 14.19 -1.82 -5.33
CA GLY A 229 14.87 -0.72 -6.03
C GLY A 229 16.37 -0.93 -6.24
N PRO A 230 17.21 0.07 -5.87
CA PRO A 230 18.67 -0.01 -6.06
C PRO A 230 19.35 -1.09 -5.23
N VAL A 231 18.72 -1.59 -4.16
CA VAL A 231 19.30 -2.63 -3.31
C VAL A 231 19.58 -3.90 -4.10
N ASP A 232 18.68 -4.26 -5.03
CA ASP A 232 18.99 -5.29 -6.03
C ASP A 232 19.80 -4.68 -7.17
N ASN A 233 21.11 -4.80 -7.08
CA ASN A 233 22.03 -4.32 -8.11
C ASN A 233 22.10 -5.23 -9.34
N GLN A 234 21.44 -6.39 -9.33
CA GLN A 234 21.37 -7.32 -10.46
C GLN A 234 20.10 -7.16 -11.30
N ALA A 235 19.10 -6.43 -10.82
CA ALA A 235 17.87 -6.18 -11.57
C ALA A 235 18.15 -5.49 -12.91
N ARG A 236 17.60 -6.05 -13.99
CA ARG A 236 17.80 -5.59 -15.38
C ARG A 236 16.49 -5.68 -16.15
N ILE A 237 16.30 -4.76 -17.09
CA ILE A 237 15.32 -4.87 -18.17
C ILE A 237 16.04 -5.10 -19.49
N PHE A 238 15.33 -5.59 -20.49
CA PHE A 238 15.85 -5.85 -21.82
C PHE A 238 15.47 -4.72 -22.76
N VAL A 239 16.46 -4.13 -23.42
CA VAL A 239 16.27 -3.06 -24.40
C VAL A 239 16.82 -3.49 -25.75
N ASN A 240 15.98 -3.40 -26.80
CA ASN A 240 16.41 -3.62 -28.16
C ASN A 240 17.04 -2.34 -28.73
N ASN A 241 18.34 -2.32 -28.82
CA ASN A 241 19.10 -1.21 -29.43
C ASN A 241 19.51 -1.60 -30.86
N ASN A 242 18.73 -1.12 -31.86
CA ASN A 242 18.99 -1.36 -33.29
C ASN A 242 19.18 -2.84 -33.65
N GLY A 243 18.37 -3.71 -33.08
CA GLY A 243 18.40 -5.16 -33.33
C GLY A 243 19.32 -5.95 -32.39
N LEU A 244 20.08 -5.27 -31.52
CA LEU A 244 20.88 -5.89 -30.47
C LEU A 244 20.15 -5.80 -29.13
N LEU A 245 19.83 -6.93 -28.53
CA LEU A 245 19.20 -6.98 -27.22
C LEU A 245 20.23 -6.77 -26.11
N GLN A 246 20.01 -5.78 -25.27
CA GLN A 246 20.88 -5.41 -24.16
C GLN A 246 20.15 -5.50 -22.82
N GLN A 247 20.87 -5.92 -21.76
CA GLN A 247 20.41 -5.85 -20.40
C GLN A 247 20.84 -4.53 -19.76
N VAL A 248 19.88 -3.71 -19.30
CA VAL A 248 20.18 -2.41 -18.71
C VAL A 248 19.57 -2.29 -17.32
N PRO A 249 20.25 -1.64 -16.35
CA PRO A 249 19.64 -1.32 -15.08
C PRO A 249 18.57 -0.24 -15.26
N LEU A 250 17.40 -0.44 -14.67
CA LEU A 250 16.38 0.60 -14.55
C LEU A 250 16.48 1.26 -13.17
N ARG A 251 16.38 2.60 -13.15
CA ARG A 251 16.35 3.40 -11.91
C ARG A 251 15.36 4.56 -12.12
N LEU A 252 14.06 4.26 -11.96
CA LEU A 252 12.98 5.20 -12.19
C LEU A 252 12.49 5.73 -10.86
N ASP A 253 12.75 6.99 -10.55
CA ASP A 253 12.36 7.64 -9.29
C ASP A 253 10.85 7.94 -9.26
N PHE A 254 10.30 8.30 -8.10
CA PHE A 254 8.87 8.50 -7.85
C PHE A 254 8.00 7.33 -8.31
N SER A 255 8.50 6.12 -8.11
CA SER A 255 7.89 4.89 -8.63
C SER A 255 7.68 3.84 -7.55
N SER A 256 7.34 4.27 -6.32
CA SER A 256 7.08 3.35 -5.21
C SER A 256 5.86 2.45 -5.46
N LEU A 257 4.87 2.91 -6.22
CA LEU A 257 3.73 2.07 -6.62
C LEU A 257 4.14 1.00 -7.63
N ALA A 258 4.97 1.32 -8.63
CA ALA A 258 5.50 0.31 -9.55
C ALA A 258 6.34 -0.73 -8.80
N SER A 259 7.16 -0.28 -7.84
CA SER A 259 7.90 -1.17 -6.95
C SER A 259 6.96 -2.05 -6.10
N GLN A 260 5.87 -1.50 -5.57
CA GLN A 260 4.89 -2.26 -4.81
C GLN A 260 4.16 -3.28 -5.69
N ALA A 261 3.66 -2.86 -6.84
CA ALA A 261 2.84 -3.68 -7.73
C ALA A 261 3.53 -4.98 -8.15
N VAL A 262 4.85 -4.98 -8.29
CA VAL A 262 5.59 -6.17 -8.72
C VAL A 262 5.88 -7.19 -7.61
N GLY A 263 5.48 -6.93 -6.36
CA GLY A 263 5.62 -7.87 -5.24
C GLY A 263 4.54 -8.97 -5.23
N PRO A 264 3.24 -8.62 -5.09
CA PRO A 264 2.13 -9.56 -4.91
C PRO A 264 2.02 -10.68 -5.96
N PRO A 265 2.22 -10.42 -7.26
CA PRO A 265 2.10 -11.47 -8.28
C PRO A 265 3.12 -12.60 -8.17
N LEU A 266 4.15 -12.47 -7.32
CA LEU A 266 5.12 -13.52 -7.02
C LEU A 266 5.04 -14.02 -5.57
N SER A 267 4.19 -13.44 -4.72
CA SER A 267 3.98 -13.86 -3.33
C SER A 267 3.08 -15.09 -3.26
N ASN A 268 3.56 -16.15 -2.62
CA ASN A 268 2.78 -17.38 -2.40
C ASN A 268 1.80 -17.29 -1.21
N PHE A 269 1.68 -16.11 -0.60
CA PHE A 269 0.59 -15.75 0.32
C PHE A 269 -0.52 -15.00 -0.41
N GLU A 270 -0.18 -14.18 -1.43
CA GLU A 270 -1.10 -13.27 -2.09
C GLU A 270 -1.66 -13.87 -3.39
N MET A 271 -0.84 -13.98 -4.44
CA MET A 271 -1.34 -14.24 -5.79
C MET A 271 -0.62 -15.38 -6.52
N SER A 272 0.49 -15.91 -5.99
CA SER A 272 1.37 -16.79 -6.72
C SER A 272 1.36 -18.23 -6.22
N PHE A 273 1.55 -19.18 -7.13
CA PHE A 273 2.09 -20.47 -6.76
C PHE A 273 3.59 -20.35 -6.50
N GLN A 274 4.11 -21.12 -5.54
CA GLN A 274 5.49 -21.05 -5.10
C GLN A 274 6.45 -21.44 -6.24
N GLY A 275 7.35 -20.53 -6.58
CA GLY A 275 8.34 -20.75 -7.62
C GLY A 275 8.02 -20.14 -8.98
N ARG A 276 6.85 -19.50 -9.16
CA ARG A 276 6.50 -18.79 -10.37
C ARG A 276 7.37 -17.54 -10.55
N THR A 277 7.72 -17.23 -11.80
CA THR A 277 8.54 -16.07 -12.18
C THR A 277 7.77 -15.06 -13.04
N TRP A 278 8.30 -13.84 -13.16
CA TRP A 278 7.67 -12.80 -13.96
C TRP A 278 7.53 -13.15 -15.45
N PRO A 279 8.50 -13.76 -16.15
CA PRO A 279 8.30 -14.19 -17.53
C PRO A 279 7.18 -15.23 -17.71
N GLU A 280 6.94 -16.07 -16.71
CA GLU A 280 5.84 -17.03 -16.71
C GLU A 280 4.49 -16.34 -16.50
N VAL A 281 4.43 -15.33 -15.62
CA VAL A 281 3.26 -14.45 -15.51
C VAL A 281 3.00 -13.78 -16.86
N GLY A 282 4.03 -13.21 -17.50
CA GLY A 282 3.94 -12.60 -18.82
C GLY A 282 3.44 -13.58 -19.88
N ARG A 283 4.00 -14.78 -19.94
CA ARG A 283 3.59 -15.85 -20.88
C ARG A 283 2.10 -16.20 -20.73
N LYS A 284 1.64 -16.35 -19.49
CA LYS A 284 0.21 -16.58 -19.22
C LYS A 284 -0.64 -15.42 -19.70
N MET A 285 -0.38 -14.22 -19.22
CA MET A 285 -1.24 -13.06 -19.48
C MET A 285 -1.28 -12.66 -20.95
N LEU A 286 -0.14 -12.73 -21.66
CA LEU A 286 -0.08 -12.43 -23.10
C LEU A 286 -0.88 -13.42 -23.96
N SER A 287 -1.17 -14.60 -23.45
CA SER A 287 -1.99 -15.61 -24.12
C SER A 287 -3.50 -15.45 -23.85
N LEU A 288 -3.89 -14.59 -22.89
CA LEU A 288 -5.25 -14.43 -22.43
C LEU A 288 -5.87 -13.10 -22.93
N ARG A 289 -7.19 -13.07 -22.97
CA ARG A 289 -7.95 -11.84 -23.18
C ARG A 289 -7.98 -11.05 -21.87
N PRO A 290 -7.67 -9.75 -21.85
CA PRO A 290 -7.81 -8.92 -20.67
C PRO A 290 -9.22 -8.98 -20.10
N LEU A 291 -9.34 -9.20 -18.77
CA LEU A 291 -10.61 -9.34 -18.06
C LEU A 291 -11.55 -10.40 -18.65
N GLY A 292 -11.02 -11.45 -19.28
CA GLY A 292 -11.79 -12.44 -20.03
C GLY A 292 -12.83 -13.23 -19.22
N ARG A 293 -12.88 -13.03 -17.90
CA ARG A 293 -13.84 -13.63 -16.96
C ARG A 293 -14.73 -12.61 -16.26
N GLN A 294 -14.60 -11.33 -16.59
CA GLN A 294 -15.19 -10.23 -15.86
C GLN A 294 -15.90 -9.27 -16.81
N MET A 295 -17.07 -8.79 -16.38
CA MET A 295 -17.80 -7.77 -17.12
C MET A 295 -17.18 -6.40 -16.86
N VAL A 296 -17.13 -5.57 -17.90
CA VAL A 296 -16.70 -4.17 -17.82
C VAL A 296 -17.90 -3.28 -18.20
N HIS A 297 -18.20 -2.30 -17.34
CA HIS A 297 -19.32 -1.38 -17.62
C HIS A 297 -19.01 -0.51 -18.85
N PRO A 298 -19.96 -0.29 -19.81
CA PRO A 298 -19.70 0.57 -20.97
C PRO A 298 -19.32 2.00 -20.61
N GLU A 299 -19.78 2.49 -19.46
CA GLU A 299 -19.45 3.81 -18.91
C GLU A 299 -18.26 3.76 -17.92
N ASP A 300 -17.49 2.66 -17.89
CA ASP A 300 -16.21 2.66 -17.15
C ASP A 300 -15.30 3.74 -17.73
N THR A 301 -14.83 4.65 -16.88
CA THR A 301 -14.12 5.86 -17.32
C THR A 301 -12.79 5.60 -18.03
N VAL A 302 -12.21 4.43 -17.83
CA VAL A 302 -10.92 4.01 -18.42
C VAL A 302 -11.11 2.91 -19.45
N LEU A 303 -11.86 1.86 -19.13
CA LEU A 303 -11.99 0.65 -19.93
C LEU A 303 -13.25 0.60 -20.80
N GLY A 304 -14.22 1.48 -20.58
CA GLY A 304 -15.47 1.54 -21.33
C GLY A 304 -15.28 1.52 -22.85
N PRO A 305 -14.34 2.30 -23.41
CA PRO A 305 -14.08 2.28 -24.86
C PRO A 305 -13.59 0.94 -25.42
N LEU A 306 -13.06 0.07 -24.58
CA LEU A 306 -12.51 -1.23 -24.94
C LEU A 306 -13.44 -2.40 -24.60
N THR A 307 -14.57 -2.17 -23.92
CA THR A 307 -15.46 -3.26 -23.49
C THR A 307 -16.04 -4.04 -24.68
N LEU A 308 -16.15 -5.37 -24.53
CA LEU A 308 -16.91 -6.23 -25.46
C LEU A 308 -18.42 -6.17 -25.22
N ARG A 309 -18.84 -5.42 -24.22
CA ARG A 309 -20.23 -5.27 -23.84
C ARG A 309 -20.94 -4.37 -24.84
N THR A 310 -21.97 -4.85 -25.49
CA THR A 310 -22.87 -4.03 -26.29
C THR A 310 -23.86 -3.31 -25.37
N GLN A 311 -24.32 -2.11 -25.78
CA GLN A 311 -25.19 -1.21 -25.02
C GLN A 311 -26.29 -1.92 -24.23
N ALA A 312 -26.50 -1.47 -23.00
CA ALA A 312 -27.57 -1.91 -22.14
C ALA A 312 -28.94 -1.55 -22.73
N LEU A 313 -29.78 -2.54 -22.96
CA LEU A 313 -31.22 -2.38 -23.10
C LEU A 313 -31.83 -2.54 -21.69
N GLY A 314 -32.12 -1.41 -21.03
CA GLY A 314 -32.62 -1.40 -19.65
C GLY A 314 -31.55 -1.66 -18.60
N SER A 315 -31.97 -1.95 -17.35
CA SER A 315 -31.09 -2.15 -16.19
C SER A 315 -30.28 -3.46 -16.22
N ARG A 316 -30.34 -4.23 -17.30
CA ARG A 316 -29.53 -5.46 -17.46
C ARG A 316 -28.48 -5.26 -18.54
N VAL A 317 -27.25 -5.38 -18.13
CA VAL A 317 -26.11 -5.33 -19.03
C VAL A 317 -25.90 -6.71 -19.63
N SER A 318 -26.06 -6.79 -20.93
CA SER A 318 -25.77 -7.99 -21.72
C SER A 318 -24.47 -7.80 -22.50
N GLY A 319 -23.69 -8.85 -22.70
CA GLY A 319 -22.47 -8.81 -23.50
C GLY A 319 -21.50 -9.92 -23.12
N LEU A 320 -20.36 -9.93 -23.77
CA LEU A 320 -19.28 -10.86 -23.49
C LEU A 320 -18.32 -10.25 -22.45
N PRO A 321 -17.75 -11.04 -21.53
CA PRO A 321 -16.71 -10.56 -20.64
C PRO A 321 -15.43 -10.21 -21.42
N GLY A 322 -14.65 -9.30 -20.85
CA GLY A 322 -13.34 -8.92 -21.38
C GLY A 322 -13.33 -7.68 -22.26
N LEU A 323 -12.13 -7.38 -22.76
CA LEU A 323 -11.86 -6.22 -23.60
C LEU A 323 -11.67 -6.62 -25.07
N ASN A 324 -11.98 -5.70 -25.98
CA ASN A 324 -11.68 -5.81 -27.41
C ASN A 324 -10.21 -5.43 -27.70
N ALA A 325 -9.31 -6.05 -26.98
CA ALA A 325 -7.86 -5.89 -27.12
C ALA A 325 -7.17 -7.13 -26.56
N THR A 326 -5.89 -7.30 -26.87
CA THR A 326 -4.99 -8.24 -26.19
C THR A 326 -4.00 -7.49 -25.32
N TYR A 327 -3.40 -8.14 -24.31
CA TYR A 327 -2.34 -7.56 -23.50
C TYR A 327 -1.14 -7.14 -24.36
N ALA A 328 -0.78 -7.95 -25.37
CA ALA A 328 0.30 -7.60 -26.29
C ALA A 328 0.00 -6.29 -27.07
N GLN A 329 -1.22 -6.12 -27.57
CA GLN A 329 -1.62 -4.89 -28.26
C GLN A 329 -1.58 -3.67 -27.34
N LEU A 330 -2.07 -3.80 -26.10
CA LEU A 330 -2.02 -2.70 -25.12
C LEU A 330 -0.58 -2.33 -24.77
N ILE A 331 0.31 -3.31 -24.55
CA ILE A 331 1.74 -3.06 -24.30
C ILE A 331 2.40 -2.36 -25.50
N GLN A 332 2.15 -2.82 -26.72
CA GLN A 332 2.71 -2.25 -27.95
C GLN A 332 2.28 -0.80 -28.18
N GLN A 333 1.07 -0.45 -27.82
CA GLN A 333 0.56 0.91 -27.92
C GLN A 333 1.04 1.80 -26.78
N ALA A 334 1.10 1.27 -25.56
CA ALA A 334 1.43 2.00 -24.35
C ALA A 334 2.93 2.32 -24.24
N PHE A 335 3.81 1.41 -24.62
CA PHE A 335 5.24 1.50 -24.35
C PHE A 335 6.08 1.70 -25.60
N GLN A 336 7.27 2.32 -25.43
CA GLN A 336 8.24 2.52 -26.51
C GLN A 336 8.70 1.18 -27.10
N PRO A 337 8.87 1.08 -28.45
CA PRO A 337 9.14 -0.19 -29.13
C PRO A 337 10.39 -0.92 -28.67
N GLN A 338 11.41 -0.21 -28.25
CA GLN A 338 12.68 -0.80 -27.80
C GLN A 338 12.53 -1.78 -26.63
N TYR A 339 11.41 -1.75 -25.88
CA TYR A 339 11.20 -2.62 -24.72
C TYR A 339 10.47 -3.92 -25.07
N TRP A 340 9.95 -4.07 -26.30
CA TRP A 340 9.14 -5.24 -26.65
C TRP A 340 9.36 -5.80 -28.07
N ASN A 341 10.06 -5.10 -28.97
CA ASN A 341 10.08 -5.43 -30.41
C ASN A 341 11.25 -6.34 -30.85
N SER A 342 12.03 -6.89 -29.91
CA SER A 342 13.10 -7.82 -30.27
C SER A 342 12.55 -9.18 -30.69
N SER A 343 13.13 -9.74 -31.75
CA SER A 343 12.87 -11.12 -32.20
C SER A 343 13.80 -12.16 -31.54
N GLN A 344 14.72 -11.72 -30.66
CA GLN A 344 15.65 -12.62 -29.99
C GLN A 344 14.94 -13.30 -28.80
N GLY A 345 15.16 -14.62 -28.66
CA GLY A 345 14.76 -15.39 -27.49
C GLY A 345 15.68 -15.11 -26.29
N ILE A 346 15.09 -15.11 -25.10
CA ILE A 346 15.78 -14.89 -23.83
C ILE A 346 15.68 -16.18 -23.02
N THR A 347 16.83 -16.76 -22.65
CA THR A 347 16.89 -17.94 -21.79
C THR A 347 17.04 -17.49 -20.34
N LEU A 348 16.24 -18.05 -19.43
CA LEU A 348 16.42 -17.89 -17.99
C LEU A 348 17.75 -18.54 -17.59
N GLY A 349 18.64 -17.76 -16.98
CA GLY A 349 19.79 -18.31 -16.26
C GLY A 349 19.34 -19.17 -15.07
N ALA A 350 20.26 -19.93 -14.47
CA ALA A 350 19.94 -20.69 -13.27
C ALA A 350 19.31 -19.77 -12.21
N LEU A 351 18.11 -20.13 -11.75
CA LEU A 351 17.42 -19.45 -10.65
C LEU A 351 18.39 -19.39 -9.47
N GLN A 352 18.84 -18.18 -9.09
CA GLN A 352 19.33 -17.98 -7.74
C GLN A 352 18.11 -18.06 -6.83
N THR A 353 17.69 -19.28 -6.52
CA THR A 353 16.81 -19.50 -5.40
C THR A 353 17.59 -19.03 -4.18
N LEU A 354 17.19 -17.90 -3.61
CA LEU A 354 17.45 -17.69 -2.19
C LEU A 354 16.67 -18.81 -1.49
N GLY A 355 17.36 -19.92 -1.26
CA GLY A 355 16.81 -21.03 -0.52
C GLY A 355 16.28 -20.50 0.80
N PRO A 356 15.32 -21.19 1.43
CA PRO A 356 14.93 -20.87 2.78
C PRO A 356 16.19 -20.98 3.64
N THR A 357 16.83 -19.83 3.93
CA THR A 357 17.91 -19.79 4.90
C THR A 357 17.25 -20.09 6.23
N SER A 358 17.44 -21.34 6.69
CA SER A 358 17.11 -21.85 8.02
C SER A 358 15.70 -21.55 8.53
N ASN A 359 14.97 -22.59 8.87
CA ASN A 359 13.82 -22.70 9.81
C ASN A 359 12.93 -21.47 10.09
N ASN A 360 12.98 -20.43 9.25
CA ASN A 360 12.17 -19.25 9.39
C ASN A 360 11.12 -19.21 8.27
N PRO A 361 9.83 -19.49 8.54
CA PRO A 361 8.75 -19.36 7.57
C PRO A 361 8.54 -17.93 7.04
N ARG A 362 9.30 -16.96 7.56
CA ARG A 362 9.26 -15.54 7.21
C ARG A 362 9.97 -15.18 5.92
N SER A 363 10.74 -16.07 5.32
CA SER A 363 11.31 -15.79 4.01
C SER A 363 10.16 -15.80 3.00
N PHE A 364 9.56 -14.63 2.74
CA PHE A 364 8.93 -14.39 1.46
C PHE A 364 10.00 -14.76 0.43
N ALA A 365 9.85 -15.93 -0.17
CA ALA A 365 10.65 -16.30 -1.33
C ALA A 365 10.18 -15.40 -2.49
N GLN A 366 10.52 -14.12 -2.41
CA GLN A 366 10.50 -13.24 -3.56
C GLN A 366 11.63 -13.78 -4.42
N HIS A 367 11.24 -14.46 -5.50
CA HIS A 367 12.20 -14.87 -6.48
C HIS A 367 12.87 -13.62 -7.01
N LEU A 368 14.12 -13.44 -6.64
CA LEU A 368 15.02 -12.54 -7.31
C LEU A 368 14.91 -12.84 -8.79
N GLY A 369 14.74 -11.81 -9.61
CA GLY A 369 14.73 -12.01 -11.05
C GLY A 369 15.94 -12.86 -11.44
N PRO A 370 15.75 -13.91 -12.25
CA PRO A 370 16.85 -14.78 -12.62
C PRO A 370 17.96 -13.99 -13.31
N ALA A 371 19.21 -14.45 -13.17
CA ALA A 371 20.29 -13.96 -14.01
C ALA A 371 19.96 -14.35 -15.46
N TRP A 372 19.65 -13.36 -16.30
CA TRP A 372 19.22 -13.57 -17.67
C TRP A 372 20.43 -13.74 -18.59
N ALA A 373 20.36 -14.74 -19.47
CA ALA A 373 21.24 -14.84 -20.62
C ALA A 373 20.42 -14.58 -21.89
N SER A 374 20.86 -13.65 -22.74
CA SER A 374 20.30 -13.46 -24.07
C SER A 374 20.84 -14.50 -25.03
N ASP A 375 19.95 -15.19 -25.76
CA ASP A 375 20.37 -16.03 -26.87
C ASP A 375 20.34 -15.18 -28.17
N PRO A 376 21.48 -14.98 -28.84
CA PRO A 376 21.55 -14.20 -30.07
C PRO A 376 20.93 -14.92 -31.29
N LYS A 377 20.50 -16.16 -31.18
CA LYS A 377 19.93 -16.92 -32.30
C LYS A 377 18.51 -16.44 -32.60
N LYS A 378 18.32 -15.92 -33.80
CA LYS A 378 16.98 -15.64 -34.37
C LYS A 378 16.33 -16.95 -34.81
N GLY A 379 15.20 -17.32 -34.19
CA GLY A 379 14.47 -18.53 -34.55
C GLY A 379 13.23 -18.72 -33.66
N PRO A 380 12.40 -19.73 -33.88
CA PRO A 380 11.33 -20.10 -32.98
C PRO A 380 11.90 -20.37 -31.59
N LEU A 381 11.17 -19.91 -30.54
CA LEU A 381 11.59 -20.06 -29.17
C LEU A 381 11.75 -21.53 -28.80
N GLY A 382 12.93 -21.88 -28.24
CA GLY A 382 13.19 -23.19 -27.65
C GLY A 382 12.50 -23.37 -26.29
N ALA A 383 12.53 -24.57 -25.77
CA ALA A 383 12.08 -24.84 -24.40
C ALA A 383 12.85 -23.96 -23.40
N GLY A 384 12.14 -23.31 -22.49
CA GLY A 384 12.71 -22.40 -21.48
C GLY A 384 13.12 -21.01 -22.01
N GLN A 385 12.82 -20.67 -23.26
CA GLN A 385 13.05 -19.36 -23.82
C GLN A 385 11.80 -18.48 -23.73
N TYR A 386 12.02 -17.16 -23.53
CA TYR A 386 10.97 -16.15 -23.44
C TYR A 386 11.18 -15.05 -24.49
N THR A 387 10.09 -14.46 -24.94
CA THR A 387 10.13 -13.22 -25.73
C THR A 387 10.61 -12.05 -24.87
N GLN A 388 11.06 -10.95 -25.51
CA GLN A 388 11.39 -9.72 -24.78
C GLN A 388 10.18 -9.18 -24.01
N MET A 389 8.96 -9.31 -24.55
CA MET A 389 7.74 -8.86 -23.90
C MET A 389 7.42 -9.68 -22.63
N GLU A 390 7.61 -11.01 -22.68
CA GLU A 390 7.48 -11.88 -21.51
C GLU A 390 8.55 -11.57 -20.46
N ALA A 391 9.80 -11.39 -20.88
CA ALA A 391 10.93 -11.11 -19.98
C ALA A 391 10.84 -9.73 -19.29
N ASN A 392 10.27 -8.73 -19.96
CA ASN A 392 10.04 -7.38 -19.44
C ASN A 392 8.64 -7.22 -18.81
N PHE A 393 7.89 -8.29 -18.59
CA PHE A 393 6.49 -8.16 -18.18
C PHE A 393 6.36 -7.47 -16.82
N SER A 394 7.27 -7.68 -15.88
CA SER A 394 7.32 -6.95 -14.59
C SER A 394 7.45 -5.43 -14.77
N PHE A 395 8.29 -4.99 -15.72
CA PHE A 395 8.45 -3.58 -16.04
C PHE A 395 7.17 -2.95 -16.57
N PHE A 396 6.50 -3.60 -17.55
CA PHE A 396 5.23 -3.13 -18.08
C PHE A 396 4.13 -3.14 -17.03
N PHE A 397 4.06 -4.21 -16.26
CA PHE A 397 3.08 -4.39 -15.18
C PHE A 397 3.22 -3.28 -14.12
N GLY A 398 4.42 -3.14 -13.54
CA GLY A 398 4.65 -2.18 -12.46
C GLY A 398 4.32 -0.75 -12.89
N LEU A 399 4.83 -0.33 -14.06
CA LEU A 399 4.63 1.05 -14.52
C LEU A 399 3.18 1.32 -14.96
N ALA A 400 2.51 0.36 -15.62
CA ALA A 400 1.11 0.52 -16.01
C ALA A 400 0.19 0.58 -14.78
N VAL A 401 0.37 -0.30 -13.79
CA VAL A 401 -0.41 -0.30 -12.55
C VAL A 401 -0.20 1.00 -11.78
N GLN A 402 1.04 1.49 -11.64
CA GLN A 402 1.29 2.81 -11.04
C GLN A 402 0.53 3.93 -11.74
N LEU A 403 0.54 3.97 -13.08
CA LEU A 403 -0.16 5.01 -13.83
C LEU A 403 -1.68 4.95 -13.66
N TYR A 404 -2.24 3.74 -13.50
CA TYR A 404 -3.64 3.59 -13.14
C TYR A 404 -3.92 4.04 -11.70
N GLU A 405 -3.16 3.55 -10.71
CA GLU A 405 -3.36 3.93 -9.31
C GLU A 405 -3.17 5.44 -9.09
N ALA A 406 -2.32 6.10 -9.91
CA ALA A 406 -2.17 7.56 -9.90
C ALA A 406 -3.45 8.31 -10.32
N THR A 407 -4.43 7.65 -10.91
CA THR A 407 -5.77 8.22 -11.17
C THR A 407 -6.72 8.11 -9.98
N LEU A 408 -6.40 7.26 -8.99
CA LEU A 408 -7.24 7.01 -7.82
C LEU A 408 -6.97 8.06 -6.74
N VAL A 409 -7.37 9.30 -7.00
CA VAL A 409 -7.16 10.43 -6.09
C VAL A 409 -8.47 10.90 -5.47
N ALA A 410 -8.57 10.74 -4.15
CA ALA A 410 -9.70 11.19 -3.33
C ALA A 410 -9.41 12.61 -2.79
N ASP A 411 -9.79 13.62 -3.54
CA ASP A 411 -9.46 15.03 -3.32
C ASP A 411 -10.70 15.95 -3.19
N ASP A 412 -11.91 15.38 -3.02
CA ASP A 412 -13.15 16.13 -2.89
C ASP A 412 -13.97 15.73 -1.65
N SER A 413 -13.28 15.41 -0.54
CA SER A 413 -13.91 15.16 0.75
C SER A 413 -14.61 16.42 1.30
N ARG A 414 -15.46 16.26 2.35
CA ARG A 414 -16.05 17.41 3.05
C ARG A 414 -14.97 18.34 3.60
N PHE A 415 -13.84 17.80 4.08
CA PHE A 415 -12.71 18.59 4.56
C PHE A 415 -12.05 19.38 3.41
N ASP A 416 -11.86 18.79 2.23
CA ASP A 416 -11.34 19.52 1.06
C ASP A 416 -12.25 20.69 0.69
N ARG A 417 -13.55 20.43 0.59
CA ARG A 417 -14.57 21.47 0.28
C ARG A 417 -14.60 22.60 1.30
N PHE A 418 -14.38 22.29 2.59
CA PHE A 418 -14.22 23.28 3.64
C PHE A 418 -12.94 24.11 3.44
N GLN A 419 -11.80 23.48 3.16
CA GLN A 419 -10.54 24.19 2.90
C GLN A 419 -10.60 25.07 1.65
N GLU A 420 -11.43 24.72 0.68
CA GLU A 420 -11.71 25.51 -0.52
C GLU A 420 -12.77 26.60 -0.29
N GLY A 421 -13.32 26.72 0.91
CA GLY A 421 -14.37 27.69 1.25
C GLY A 421 -15.74 27.41 0.61
N ARG A 422 -15.97 26.17 0.13
CA ARG A 422 -17.23 25.79 -0.54
C ARG A 422 -18.34 25.35 0.41
N ILE A 423 -17.98 24.90 1.61
CA ILE A 423 -18.92 24.51 2.67
C ILE A 423 -18.39 24.90 4.04
N GLU A 424 -19.27 24.86 5.04
CA GLU A 424 -18.90 24.96 6.46
C GLU A 424 -18.93 23.58 7.12
N LEU A 425 -17.99 23.35 8.05
CA LEU A 425 -18.03 22.23 8.97
C LEU A 425 -18.98 22.53 10.13
N THR A 426 -19.64 21.52 10.66
CA THR A 426 -20.43 21.63 11.89
C THR A 426 -19.58 22.04 13.09
N ALA A 427 -20.20 22.54 14.14
CA ALA A 427 -19.48 22.88 15.37
C ALA A 427 -18.73 21.68 15.99
N GLN A 428 -19.30 20.47 15.86
CA GLN A 428 -18.69 19.23 16.32
C GLN A 428 -17.43 18.89 15.50
N GLU A 429 -17.53 18.91 14.18
CA GLU A 429 -16.41 18.65 13.26
C GLU A 429 -15.27 19.66 13.47
N LYS A 430 -15.59 20.95 13.71
CA LYS A 430 -14.61 22.01 13.99
C LYS A 430 -13.87 21.76 15.32
N ARG A 431 -14.57 21.34 16.39
CA ARG A 431 -13.90 20.95 17.65
C ARG A 431 -12.99 19.73 17.46
N GLY A 432 -13.44 18.74 16.66
CA GLY A 432 -12.62 17.59 16.31
C GLY A 432 -11.35 17.97 15.52
N LEU A 433 -11.47 18.89 14.58
CA LEU A 433 -10.32 19.46 13.85
C LEU A 433 -9.35 20.16 14.80
N ASP A 434 -9.83 20.95 15.76
CA ASP A 434 -8.97 21.61 16.75
C ASP A 434 -8.22 20.59 17.63
N ILE A 435 -8.90 19.54 18.08
CA ILE A 435 -8.26 18.42 18.77
C ILE A 435 -7.16 17.79 17.90
N PHE A 436 -7.44 17.51 16.66
CA PHE A 436 -6.49 16.90 15.71
C PHE A 436 -5.23 17.76 15.52
N LEU A 437 -5.42 19.07 15.32
CA LEU A 437 -4.33 19.99 15.01
C LEU A 437 -3.48 20.37 16.24
N VAL A 438 -4.11 20.62 17.39
CA VAL A 438 -3.46 21.28 18.52
C VAL A 438 -3.32 20.36 19.73
N GLN A 439 -4.43 19.93 20.31
CA GLN A 439 -4.42 19.29 21.62
C GLN A 439 -4.03 17.81 21.54
N GLY A 440 -4.52 17.09 20.51
CA GLY A 440 -4.22 15.68 20.26
C GLY A 440 -2.91 15.46 19.54
N ARG A 441 -2.31 16.51 18.97
CA ARG A 441 -1.04 16.45 18.23
C ARG A 441 -0.98 15.46 17.07
N CYS A 442 -2.15 15.03 16.54
CA CYS A 442 -2.23 14.02 15.48
C CYS A 442 -1.49 14.47 14.20
N ILE A 443 -1.48 15.80 13.96
CA ILE A 443 -0.80 16.41 12.82
C ILE A 443 0.73 16.21 12.84
N GLN A 444 1.33 15.87 13.97
CA GLN A 444 2.77 15.61 14.06
C GLN A 444 3.21 14.39 13.25
N CYS A 445 2.32 13.41 13.07
CA CYS A 445 2.55 12.24 12.22
C CYS A 445 1.67 12.26 10.98
N HIS A 446 0.47 12.84 11.08
CA HIS A 446 -0.54 12.91 10.02
C HIS A 446 -0.59 14.31 9.40
N GLY A 447 0.57 14.84 8.99
CA GLY A 447 0.71 16.16 8.38
C GLY A 447 0.36 16.21 6.89
N GLY A 448 0.31 17.44 6.37
CA GLY A 448 0.10 17.72 4.94
C GLY A 448 -1.27 17.29 4.38
N PRO A 449 -1.52 17.56 3.10
CA PRO A 449 -2.82 17.34 2.47
C PRO A 449 -3.28 15.88 2.38
N VAL A 450 -2.34 14.93 2.41
CA VAL A 450 -2.64 13.48 2.45
C VAL A 450 -2.87 12.99 3.87
N LEU A 451 -2.56 13.83 4.87
CA LEU A 451 -2.61 13.49 6.30
C LEU A 451 -1.65 12.34 6.65
N SER A 452 -0.40 12.45 6.19
CA SER A 452 0.71 11.54 6.47
C SER A 452 2.06 12.21 6.20
N ASN A 453 3.01 12.08 7.13
CA ASN A 453 4.39 12.56 6.93
C ASN A 453 5.22 11.67 5.99
N ALA A 454 4.73 10.49 5.61
CA ALA A 454 5.43 9.57 4.69
C ALA A 454 5.29 9.97 3.20
N THR A 455 4.79 11.16 2.91
CA THR A 455 4.50 11.62 1.54
C THR A 455 5.70 12.28 0.86
N VAL A 456 5.72 12.17 -0.49
CA VAL A 456 6.77 12.75 -1.34
C VAL A 456 6.99 14.23 -1.04
N ASN A 457 5.92 15.02 -0.99
CA ASN A 457 6.05 16.48 -0.83
C ASN A 457 6.64 16.88 0.52
N LEU A 458 6.30 16.17 1.61
CA LEU A 458 6.86 16.48 2.93
C LEU A 458 8.31 15.99 3.02
N LEU A 459 8.59 14.77 2.61
CA LEU A 459 9.92 14.17 2.71
C LEU A 459 10.98 14.85 1.82
N LEU A 460 10.58 15.45 0.69
CA LEU A 460 11.48 16.26 -0.14
C LEU A 460 11.86 17.61 0.50
N VAL A 461 11.03 18.12 1.42
CA VAL A 461 11.27 19.40 2.12
C VAL A 461 11.92 19.18 3.48
N GLU A 462 11.43 18.23 4.25
CA GLU A 462 11.85 17.98 5.64
C GLU A 462 13.06 17.04 5.72
N GLY A 463 13.23 16.17 4.71
CA GLY A 463 14.24 15.12 4.68
C GLY A 463 13.67 13.75 5.00
N ILE A 464 14.40 12.71 4.57
CA ILE A 464 14.00 11.30 4.74
C ILE A 464 14.42 10.77 6.12
N VAL A 465 15.48 11.32 6.70
CA VAL A 465 16.04 10.95 8.01
C VAL A 465 16.09 12.18 8.88
N GLU A 466 15.64 12.05 10.11
CA GLU A 466 15.71 13.10 11.11
C GLU A 466 16.42 12.61 12.39
N ARG A 467 16.92 13.57 13.17
CA ARG A 467 17.45 13.37 14.52
C ARG A 467 16.52 14.03 15.52
N MET A 468 16.02 13.26 16.47
CA MET A 468 15.07 13.75 17.46
C MET A 468 15.40 13.23 18.86
N ALA A 469 15.02 14.00 19.89
CA ALA A 469 14.99 13.52 21.26
C ALA A 469 13.83 12.55 21.44
N MET A 470 14.16 11.28 21.66
CA MET A 470 13.21 10.21 21.96
C MET A 470 13.04 10.04 23.47
N ILE A 471 12.20 9.09 23.90
CA ILE A 471 11.98 8.80 25.32
C ILE A 471 13.29 8.36 25.99
N VAL A 472 14.11 7.58 25.29
CA VAL A 472 15.39 7.04 25.79
C VAL A 472 16.59 7.70 25.07
N GLY A 473 16.71 9.04 25.14
CA GLY A 473 17.80 9.80 24.52
C GLY A 473 17.61 10.09 23.04
N GLU A 474 18.58 10.77 22.41
CA GLU A 474 18.50 11.11 20.98
C GLU A 474 18.70 9.90 20.08
N ALA A 475 17.98 9.88 18.94
CA ALA A 475 18.12 8.86 17.91
C ALA A 475 17.93 9.44 16.52
N PHE A 476 18.42 8.72 15.50
CA PHE A 476 17.99 8.89 14.12
C PHE A 476 16.79 7.99 13.85
N TYR A 477 15.85 8.48 13.05
CA TYR A 477 14.70 7.72 12.59
C TYR A 477 14.34 8.10 11.13
N ASP A 478 13.57 7.24 10.49
CA ASP A 478 13.06 7.48 9.14
C ASP A 478 11.76 8.27 9.24
N VAL A 479 11.73 9.50 8.70
CA VAL A 479 10.54 10.37 8.76
C VAL A 479 9.34 9.68 8.10
N GLY A 480 8.19 9.73 8.77
CA GLY A 480 6.98 9.06 8.31
C GLY A 480 6.85 7.60 8.73
N PHE A 481 7.83 7.06 9.49
CA PHE A 481 7.78 5.73 10.10
C PHE A 481 7.91 5.84 11.62
N TYR A 482 6.90 5.39 12.35
CA TYR A 482 6.83 5.56 13.80
C TYR A 482 6.40 4.26 14.49
N ASN A 483 7.07 3.94 15.61
CA ASN A 483 6.57 2.95 16.55
C ASN A 483 5.56 3.63 17.47
N VAL A 484 4.31 3.24 17.36
CA VAL A 484 3.19 3.75 18.17
C VAL A 484 2.73 2.76 19.22
N ALA A 485 3.47 1.66 19.41
CA ALA A 485 3.17 0.61 20.36
C ALA A 485 1.80 -0.06 20.15
N ASP A 486 1.39 -0.27 18.91
CA ASP A 486 0.19 -1.02 18.59
C ASP A 486 0.38 -2.51 18.90
N THR A 487 1.50 -3.10 18.45
CA THR A 487 1.96 -4.45 18.76
C THR A 487 3.27 -4.41 19.53
N LEU A 488 3.71 -5.53 20.08
CA LEU A 488 5.08 -5.68 20.54
C LEU A 488 6.06 -5.56 19.36
N THR A 489 7.18 -4.89 19.55
CA THR A 489 8.25 -4.82 18.53
C THR A 489 8.75 -6.19 18.11
N SER A 490 8.69 -7.18 19.01
CA SER A 490 9.04 -8.58 18.73
C SER A 490 8.07 -9.27 17.75
N ASP A 491 6.81 -8.85 17.70
CA ASP A 491 5.79 -9.47 16.85
C ASP A 491 5.95 -9.04 15.39
N ASP A 492 6.37 -7.79 15.16
CA ASP A 492 6.73 -7.29 13.84
C ASP A 492 7.77 -6.18 13.94
N ILE A 493 8.96 -6.44 13.41
CA ILE A 493 10.09 -5.50 13.44
C ILE A 493 9.89 -4.27 12.53
N GLY A 494 8.95 -4.30 11.60
CA GLY A 494 8.63 -3.17 10.73
C GLY A 494 9.82 -2.64 9.94
N ARG A 495 10.07 -1.33 10.05
CA ARG A 495 11.15 -0.60 9.36
C ARG A 495 12.55 -1.04 9.78
N GLY A 496 12.72 -1.60 10.98
CA GLY A 496 13.96 -2.20 11.47
C GLY A 496 14.37 -3.49 10.75
N GLY A 497 13.52 -4.03 9.89
CA GLY A 497 13.79 -5.24 9.09
C GLY A 497 14.85 -5.03 8.01
N ASN A 498 15.19 -6.15 7.35
CA ASN A 498 16.20 -6.20 6.30
C ASN A 498 15.60 -6.64 4.97
N THR A 499 16.29 -6.29 3.88
CA THR A 499 16.02 -6.84 2.55
C THR A 499 16.54 -8.27 2.43
N PRO A 500 16.11 -9.05 1.42
CA PRO A 500 16.67 -10.38 1.19
C PRO A 500 18.08 -10.38 0.60
N PHE A 501 18.66 -9.21 0.31
CA PHE A 501 19.93 -9.04 -0.41
C PHE A 501 21.10 -8.76 0.53
N GLY A 502 22.31 -9.12 0.07
CA GLY A 502 23.58 -8.84 0.73
C GLY A 502 23.94 -9.86 1.83
N GLU A 503 25.23 -9.90 2.16
CA GLU A 503 25.76 -10.57 3.33
C GLU A 503 26.82 -9.65 3.96
N PRO A 504 26.52 -9.00 5.09
CA PRO A 504 25.26 -9.06 5.86
C PRO A 504 24.06 -8.50 5.09
N LYS A 505 22.84 -8.84 5.50
CA LYS A 505 21.60 -8.38 4.85
C LYS A 505 21.52 -6.85 4.88
N ILE A 506 21.12 -6.25 3.75
CA ILE A 506 21.00 -4.80 3.61
C ILE A 506 19.71 -4.34 4.32
N PRO A 507 19.78 -3.33 5.23
CA PRO A 507 18.62 -2.83 5.96
C PRO A 507 17.57 -2.17 5.06
N LEU A 508 16.31 -2.16 5.54
CA LEU A 508 15.24 -1.35 4.95
C LEU A 508 15.38 0.14 5.29
N SER A 509 15.79 0.45 6.53
CA SER A 509 15.83 1.81 7.07
C SER A 509 16.94 2.68 6.46
N TYR A 510 16.59 3.89 6.05
CA TYR A 510 17.56 4.90 5.59
C TYR A 510 18.44 5.43 6.72
N SER A 511 17.94 5.49 7.95
CA SER A 511 18.73 5.87 9.12
C SER A 511 19.85 4.88 9.36
N LYS A 512 19.57 3.58 9.24
CA LYS A 512 20.58 2.53 9.35
C LYS A 512 21.55 2.54 8.18
N LEU A 513 21.04 2.67 6.95
CA LEU A 513 21.89 2.82 5.76
C LEU A 513 22.79 4.05 5.83
N GLY A 514 22.29 5.17 6.39
CA GLY A 514 23.07 6.39 6.63
C GLY A 514 24.19 6.18 7.64
N LEU A 515 23.97 5.37 8.70
CA LEU A 515 25.05 4.95 9.60
C LEU A 515 26.10 4.12 8.87
N ASP A 516 25.67 3.15 8.08
CA ASP A 516 26.57 2.28 7.30
C ASP A 516 27.37 3.08 6.27
N LYS A 517 26.75 4.11 5.65
CA LYS A 517 27.44 5.06 4.75
C LYS A 517 28.49 5.88 5.50
N ARG A 518 28.16 6.45 6.64
CA ARG A 518 29.07 7.23 7.48
C ARG A 518 30.27 6.38 7.96
N ASP A 519 30.00 5.14 8.32
CA ASP A 519 31.01 4.23 8.86
C ASP A 519 31.85 3.51 7.76
N GLY A 520 31.51 3.75 6.47
CA GLY A 520 32.20 3.16 5.32
C GLY A 520 31.90 1.69 5.07
N THR A 521 30.82 1.17 5.64
CA THR A 521 30.38 -0.23 5.48
C THR A 521 29.28 -0.40 4.43
N LEU A 522 28.64 0.70 4.00
CA LEU A 522 27.62 0.66 2.95
C LEU A 522 28.23 0.25 1.60
N PRO A 523 27.64 -0.70 0.85
CA PRO A 523 28.07 -1.04 -0.50
C PRO A 523 28.14 0.19 -1.41
N ALA A 524 29.24 0.36 -2.14
CA ALA A 524 29.52 1.56 -2.93
C ALA A 524 28.41 1.94 -3.94
N TYR A 525 27.73 0.94 -4.51
CA TYR A 525 26.65 1.17 -5.48
C TYR A 525 25.38 1.78 -4.84
N LEU A 526 25.23 1.72 -3.51
CA LEU A 526 24.12 2.31 -2.77
C LEU A 526 24.38 3.76 -2.33
N ILE A 527 25.64 4.19 -2.27
CA ILE A 527 26.00 5.55 -1.79
C ILE A 527 25.17 6.68 -2.45
N PRO A 528 24.91 6.66 -3.78
CA PRO A 528 24.13 7.72 -4.42
C PRO A 528 22.65 7.79 -4.01
N TYR A 529 22.11 6.71 -3.40
CA TYR A 529 20.70 6.57 -3.08
C TYR A 529 20.39 6.73 -1.59
N VAL A 530 21.43 6.82 -0.75
CA VAL A 530 21.31 6.92 0.71
C VAL A 530 21.63 8.34 1.16
N PRO A 531 20.73 9.02 1.89
CA PRO A 531 20.97 10.36 2.40
C PRO A 531 22.11 10.38 3.44
N ASP A 532 22.74 11.53 3.60
CA ASP A 532 23.62 11.77 4.74
C ASP A 532 22.79 11.96 6.01
N LEU A 533 23.34 11.54 7.15
CA LEU A 533 22.68 11.74 8.43
C LEU A 533 22.65 13.22 8.80
N PRO A 534 21.54 13.74 9.39
CA PRO A 534 21.43 15.13 9.82
C PRO A 534 22.21 15.36 11.13
N CYS A 535 23.55 15.32 11.03
CA CYS A 535 24.45 15.41 12.18
C CYS A 535 25.75 16.11 11.77
N ALA A 536 26.11 17.17 12.48
CA ALA A 536 27.37 17.88 12.25
C ALA A 536 28.58 17.04 12.72
N ALA A 537 29.69 17.11 11.98
CA ALA A 537 30.91 16.42 12.37
C ALA A 537 31.58 17.10 13.58
N PRO A 538 32.12 16.32 14.56
CA PRO A 538 32.14 14.86 14.64
C PRO A 538 30.82 14.30 15.18
N CYS A 539 30.11 13.52 14.36
CA CYS A 539 28.86 12.88 14.75
C CYS A 539 29.11 11.55 15.45
N THR A 540 28.82 11.48 16.74
CA THR A 540 29.02 10.27 17.58
C THR A 540 27.72 9.52 17.85
N LEU A 541 26.55 10.07 17.49
CA LEU A 541 25.25 9.43 17.70
C LEU A 541 25.14 8.16 16.84
N ARG A 542 24.74 7.05 17.46
CA ARG A 542 24.56 5.75 16.80
C ARG A 542 23.17 5.15 17.02
N ARG A 543 22.41 5.72 17.97
CA ARG A 543 21.09 5.18 18.30
C ARG A 543 20.12 5.40 17.15
N LEU A 544 19.34 4.37 16.89
CA LEU A 544 18.27 4.35 15.89
C LEU A 544 16.94 4.11 16.60
N ASP A 545 15.88 4.67 16.06
CA ASP A 545 14.50 4.44 16.44
C ASP A 545 13.74 3.97 15.21
N ILE A 546 13.83 2.67 14.90
CA ILE A 546 13.32 2.06 13.67
C ILE A 546 12.60 0.73 13.90
N ASP A 547 12.86 0.05 15.03
CA ASP A 547 12.29 -1.26 15.30
C ASP A 547 10.81 -1.13 15.72
N GLY A 548 9.93 -1.92 15.11
CA GLY A 548 8.49 -1.81 15.29
C GLY A 548 7.89 -0.52 14.72
N ALA A 549 8.65 0.23 13.92
CA ALA A 549 8.17 1.43 13.25
C ALA A 549 7.49 1.09 11.92
N PHE A 550 6.33 1.71 11.67
CA PHE A 550 5.54 1.50 10.46
C PHE A 550 5.22 2.82 9.77
N LYS A 551 5.01 2.73 8.45
CA LYS A 551 4.62 3.86 7.62
C LYS A 551 3.30 4.45 8.11
N THR A 552 3.29 5.75 8.40
CA THR A 552 2.08 6.49 8.72
C THR A 552 1.11 6.43 7.55
N PRO A 553 -0.08 5.82 7.70
CA PRO A 553 -1.07 5.82 6.63
C PRO A 553 -1.69 7.21 6.44
N GLY A 554 -2.19 7.49 5.24
CA GLY A 554 -3.07 8.63 5.02
C GLY A 554 -4.42 8.39 5.71
N LEU A 555 -5.05 9.47 6.18
CA LEU A 555 -6.35 9.37 6.86
C LEU A 555 -7.55 9.62 5.94
N ARG A 556 -7.32 9.89 4.66
CA ARG A 556 -8.41 10.07 3.69
C ARG A 556 -9.17 8.77 3.51
N ASN A 557 -10.50 8.85 3.52
CA ASN A 557 -11.43 7.72 3.48
C ASN A 557 -11.31 6.74 4.66
N VAL A 558 -10.73 7.19 5.79
CA VAL A 558 -10.49 6.33 6.95
C VAL A 558 -11.77 5.69 7.50
N GLU A 559 -12.95 6.29 7.30
CA GLU A 559 -14.25 5.68 7.60
C GLU A 559 -14.43 4.30 6.97
N LEU A 560 -13.89 4.09 5.75
CA LEU A 560 -14.16 2.93 4.90
C LEU A 560 -13.04 1.89 4.90
N THR A 561 -11.86 2.20 5.48
CA THR A 561 -10.65 1.40 5.35
C THR A 561 -10.30 0.58 6.60
N GLY A 562 -11.27 0.36 7.48
CA GLY A 562 -11.12 -0.62 8.56
C GLY A 562 -10.99 -2.06 8.05
N PRO A 563 -10.39 -2.97 8.87
CA PRO A 563 -9.85 -2.74 10.21
C PRO A 563 -8.54 -1.96 10.19
N TYR A 564 -8.17 -1.35 11.33
CA TYR A 564 -7.10 -0.36 11.42
C TYR A 564 -5.80 -0.95 11.94
N PHE A 565 -4.70 -0.22 11.73
CA PHE A 565 -3.30 -0.56 11.97
C PHE A 565 -2.76 -1.67 11.05
N HIS A 566 -1.45 -1.90 11.12
CA HIS A 566 -0.77 -2.90 10.30
C HIS A 566 -1.17 -4.34 10.64
N ASN A 567 -1.68 -4.58 11.86
CA ASN A 567 -2.20 -5.86 12.32
C ASN A 567 -3.72 -6.01 12.12
N GLY A 568 -4.45 -4.93 11.76
CA GLY A 568 -5.91 -4.95 11.64
C GLY A 568 -6.63 -5.20 12.97
N GLY A 569 -6.02 -4.83 14.10
CA GLY A 569 -6.51 -5.18 15.44
C GLY A 569 -7.64 -4.29 15.99
N MET A 570 -8.12 -3.29 15.23
CA MET A 570 -9.18 -2.37 15.65
C MET A 570 -10.22 -2.21 14.54
N ALA A 571 -11.51 -2.31 14.90
CA ALA A 571 -12.61 -2.34 13.94
C ALA A 571 -13.30 -0.97 13.76
N THR A 572 -13.19 -0.05 14.73
CA THR A 572 -13.89 1.24 14.70
C THR A 572 -12.94 2.41 14.90
N LEU A 573 -13.32 3.60 14.45
CA LEU A 573 -12.54 4.82 14.67
C LEU A 573 -12.48 5.20 16.16
N MET A 574 -13.53 4.91 16.93
CA MET A 574 -13.51 5.15 18.37
C MET A 574 -12.45 4.30 19.07
N GLN A 575 -12.30 3.01 18.70
CA GLN A 575 -11.23 2.15 19.23
C GLN A 575 -9.83 2.72 18.93
N VAL A 576 -9.64 3.27 17.72
CA VAL A 576 -8.39 3.96 17.34
C VAL A 576 -8.16 5.21 18.19
N VAL A 577 -9.19 6.04 18.39
CA VAL A 577 -9.08 7.24 19.25
C VAL A 577 -8.73 6.86 20.68
N GLU A 578 -9.37 5.85 21.24
CA GLU A 578 -9.10 5.35 22.58
C GLU A 578 -7.68 4.78 22.73
N PHE A 579 -7.16 4.13 21.69
CA PHE A 579 -5.76 3.71 21.64
C PHE A 579 -4.79 4.90 21.80
N TYR A 580 -5.00 5.99 21.04
CA TYR A 580 -4.17 7.19 21.15
C TYR A 580 -4.37 7.92 22.47
N VAL A 581 -5.59 7.94 23.01
CA VAL A 581 -5.88 8.58 24.31
C VAL A 581 -5.08 7.93 25.44
N ARG A 582 -4.89 6.59 25.41
CA ARG A 582 -4.10 5.87 26.42
C ARG A 582 -2.61 5.78 26.12
N GLY A 583 -2.13 6.28 24.97
CA GLY A 583 -0.71 6.25 24.60
C GLY A 583 -0.20 4.90 24.11
N GLY A 584 -1.02 4.17 23.34
CA GLY A 584 -0.66 2.87 22.76
C GLY A 584 -1.10 1.65 23.57
N ASN A 585 -0.84 0.46 23.05
CA ASN A 585 -1.12 -0.82 23.72
C ASN A 585 0.06 -1.29 24.60
N PHE A 586 1.28 -1.15 24.10
CA PHE A 586 2.51 -1.71 24.68
C PHE A 586 3.63 -0.65 24.90
N PRO A 587 3.32 0.56 25.46
CA PRO A 587 4.31 1.64 25.50
C PRO A 587 5.55 1.32 26.33
N GLN A 588 5.41 0.56 27.43
CA GLN A 588 6.54 0.17 28.29
C GLN A 588 7.44 -0.88 27.61
N ALA A 589 6.85 -1.84 26.92
CA ALA A 589 7.59 -2.89 26.23
C ALA A 589 8.35 -2.37 25.00
N ASN A 590 7.83 -1.31 24.37
CA ASN A 590 8.41 -0.72 23.16
C ASN A 590 9.23 0.56 23.45
N VAL A 591 9.49 0.90 24.72
CA VAL A 591 10.05 2.19 25.15
C VAL A 591 11.33 2.58 24.42
N ASP A 592 12.14 1.61 24.03
CA ASP A 592 13.41 1.85 23.33
C ASP A 592 13.24 2.45 21.92
N ASN A 593 12.10 2.16 21.27
CA ASN A 593 11.79 2.66 19.92
C ASN A 593 10.45 3.41 19.88
N LEU A 594 9.87 3.73 21.03
CA LEU A 594 8.57 4.37 21.11
C LEU A 594 8.67 5.85 20.73
N ASN A 595 7.84 6.28 19.78
CA ASN A 595 7.79 7.67 19.37
C ASN A 595 7.21 8.54 20.51
N PRO A 596 7.86 9.65 20.93
CA PRO A 596 7.43 10.46 22.07
C PRO A 596 6.08 11.16 21.87
N PHE A 597 5.60 11.29 20.64
CA PHE A 597 4.29 11.90 20.34
C PHE A 597 3.10 10.98 20.65
N ILE A 598 3.35 9.68 20.97
CA ILE A 598 2.29 8.75 21.37
C ILE A 598 1.87 8.93 22.85
N ALA A 599 2.46 9.86 23.60
CA ALA A 599 2.10 10.09 25.00
C ALA A 599 0.59 10.28 25.21
N GLU A 600 0.08 9.81 26.35
CA GLU A 600 -1.34 9.88 26.70
C GLU A 600 -1.94 11.29 26.52
N ILE A 601 -3.14 11.35 25.92
CA ILE A 601 -3.89 12.59 25.71
C ILE A 601 -4.82 12.80 26.91
N GLY A 602 -4.25 13.33 28.00
CA GLY A 602 -4.91 13.38 29.30
C GLY A 602 -6.28 14.06 29.33
N PHE A 603 -6.52 15.13 28.56
CA PHE A 603 -7.80 15.83 28.55
C PHE A 603 -8.94 15.04 27.88
N LEU A 604 -8.62 14.02 27.07
CA LEU A 604 -9.60 13.11 26.47
C LEU A 604 -9.90 11.89 27.35
N GLN A 605 -9.12 11.64 28.40
CA GLN A 605 -9.41 10.55 29.33
C GLN A 605 -10.73 10.80 30.06
N GLY A 606 -11.70 9.86 29.89
CA GLY A 606 -13.05 9.99 30.41
C GLY A 606 -13.92 11.05 29.70
N ASN A 607 -13.42 11.71 28.67
CA ASN A 607 -14.15 12.72 27.89
C ASN A 607 -14.73 12.13 26.60
N LEU A 608 -15.87 11.45 26.72
CA LEU A 608 -16.54 10.82 25.56
C LEU A 608 -16.89 11.86 24.48
N SER A 609 -17.36 13.06 24.85
CA SER A 609 -17.72 14.10 23.87
C SER A 609 -16.52 14.54 23.04
N GLY A 610 -15.34 14.75 23.65
CA GLY A 610 -14.13 15.11 22.92
C GLY A 610 -13.66 14.00 21.97
N LYS A 611 -13.76 12.73 22.38
CA LYS A 611 -13.46 11.59 21.52
C LYS A 611 -14.43 11.53 20.32
N GLN A 612 -15.72 11.75 20.55
CA GLN A 612 -16.74 11.83 19.50
C GLN A 612 -16.51 13.01 18.55
N ASP A 613 -16.09 14.17 19.05
CA ASP A 613 -15.72 15.32 18.24
C ASP A 613 -14.58 14.96 17.26
N LEU A 614 -13.54 14.27 17.75
CA LEU A 614 -12.41 13.81 16.93
C LEU A 614 -12.87 12.80 15.86
N VAL A 615 -13.70 11.81 16.21
CA VAL A 615 -14.28 10.86 15.22
C VAL A 615 -15.10 11.61 14.18
N ALA A 616 -15.93 12.58 14.59
CA ALA A 616 -16.73 13.39 13.65
C ALA A 616 -15.84 14.14 12.64
N PHE A 617 -14.70 14.68 13.08
CA PHE A 617 -13.73 15.26 12.15
C PHE A 617 -13.16 14.21 11.18
N LEU A 618 -12.74 13.04 11.66
CA LEU A 618 -12.18 11.98 10.81
C LEU A 618 -13.16 11.53 9.72
N LEU A 619 -14.46 11.53 9.98
CA LEU A 619 -15.50 11.22 8.99
C LEU A 619 -15.58 12.27 7.87
N THR A 620 -15.16 13.54 8.12
CA THR A 620 -15.11 14.58 7.08
C THR A 620 -14.04 14.31 6.00
N LEU A 621 -13.12 13.38 6.26
CA LEU A 621 -12.04 13.01 5.35
C LEU A 621 -12.47 12.00 4.27
N THR A 622 -13.72 11.53 4.30
CA THR A 622 -14.27 10.62 3.30
C THR A 622 -14.71 11.38 2.06
N ASP A 623 -14.22 10.95 0.92
CA ASP A 623 -14.67 11.41 -0.39
C ASP A 623 -15.91 10.61 -0.81
N GLU A 624 -17.00 11.30 -1.08
CA GLU A 624 -18.26 10.65 -1.44
C GLU A 624 -18.16 9.85 -2.73
N ARG A 625 -17.27 10.25 -3.66
CA ARG A 625 -17.01 9.48 -4.88
C ARG A 625 -16.44 8.09 -4.57
N VAL A 626 -15.58 7.96 -3.55
CA VAL A 626 -15.07 6.66 -3.07
C VAL A 626 -16.20 5.85 -2.46
N LYS A 627 -16.98 6.44 -1.56
CA LYS A 627 -18.09 5.77 -0.88
C LYS A 627 -19.15 5.25 -1.85
N GLN A 628 -19.31 5.93 -2.98
CA GLN A 628 -20.26 5.59 -4.04
C GLN A 628 -19.62 4.88 -5.24
N GLU A 629 -18.33 4.60 -5.21
CA GLU A 629 -17.57 4.04 -6.34
C GLU A 629 -17.81 4.80 -7.66
N MET A 630 -18.00 6.13 -7.57
CA MET A 630 -18.13 6.99 -8.73
C MET A 630 -16.77 7.30 -9.34
N ALA A 631 -16.75 7.70 -10.60
CA ALA A 631 -15.50 8.10 -11.28
C ALA A 631 -14.59 9.00 -10.41
N PRO A 632 -13.29 8.71 -10.33
CA PRO A 632 -12.48 7.71 -11.05
C PRO A 632 -12.42 6.33 -10.36
N PHE A 633 -13.28 6.05 -9.38
CA PHE A 633 -13.29 4.82 -8.58
C PHE A 633 -14.23 3.74 -9.13
N ASP A 634 -14.80 3.94 -10.30
CA ASP A 634 -15.56 2.96 -11.08
C ASP A 634 -14.66 1.79 -11.49
N HIS A 635 -15.25 0.58 -11.64
CA HIS A 635 -14.43 -0.63 -11.81
C HIS A 635 -15.15 -1.79 -12.52
N PRO A 636 -14.37 -2.76 -13.07
CA PRO A 636 -14.90 -4.02 -13.58
C PRO A 636 -15.56 -4.89 -12.51
N GLN A 637 -16.36 -5.87 -12.94
CA GLN A 637 -16.83 -6.96 -12.09
C GLN A 637 -15.66 -7.74 -11.51
N LEU A 638 -15.81 -8.21 -10.26
CA LEU A 638 -14.81 -9.05 -9.61
C LEU A 638 -15.50 -10.15 -8.78
N PHE A 639 -14.89 -11.32 -8.71
CA PHE A 639 -15.31 -12.39 -7.83
C PHE A 639 -14.18 -12.70 -6.86
N VAL A 640 -14.38 -12.42 -5.57
CA VAL A 640 -13.35 -12.62 -4.54
C VAL A 640 -13.66 -13.81 -3.66
N PRO A 641 -12.67 -14.67 -3.32
CA PRO A 641 -12.86 -15.73 -2.35
C PRO A 641 -13.25 -15.15 -0.99
N ASN A 642 -14.20 -15.80 -0.31
CA ASN A 642 -14.72 -15.39 0.99
C ASN A 642 -14.86 -16.61 1.94
N GLY A 643 -13.75 -17.32 2.13
CA GLY A 643 -13.68 -18.54 2.91
C GLY A 643 -14.34 -19.74 2.23
N GLN A 644 -14.55 -20.80 3.00
CA GLN A 644 -15.18 -22.06 2.59
C GLN A 644 -16.45 -22.33 3.42
N ASP A 645 -17.35 -23.17 2.92
CA ASP A 645 -18.49 -23.60 3.71
C ASP A 645 -18.05 -24.37 4.95
N ALA A 646 -18.72 -24.10 6.07
CA ALA A 646 -18.37 -24.71 7.35
C ALA A 646 -18.56 -26.24 7.29
N GLY A 647 -17.49 -26.96 7.66
CA GLY A 647 -17.55 -28.38 8.00
C GLY A 647 -17.26 -29.38 6.88
N GLN A 648 -16.94 -28.96 5.65
CA GLN A 648 -16.55 -29.91 4.60
C GLN A 648 -15.17 -29.59 4.02
N PRO A 649 -14.12 -30.32 4.43
CA PRO A 649 -12.80 -30.24 3.80
C PRO A 649 -12.88 -30.52 2.29
N GLY A 650 -12.20 -29.70 1.47
CA GLY A 650 -12.17 -29.88 0.02
C GLY A 650 -13.29 -29.19 -0.76
N MET A 651 -14.23 -28.51 -0.11
CA MET A 651 -15.24 -27.71 -0.80
C MET A 651 -14.62 -26.50 -1.50
N PRO A 652 -15.20 -26.06 -2.63
CA PRO A 652 -14.77 -24.84 -3.30
C PRO A 652 -14.94 -23.62 -2.40
N ASP A 653 -14.17 -22.57 -2.67
CA ASP A 653 -14.33 -21.29 -1.99
C ASP A 653 -15.74 -20.73 -2.24
N GLN A 654 -16.31 -20.12 -1.21
CA GLN A 654 -17.42 -19.19 -1.43
C GLN A 654 -16.90 -17.95 -2.15
N MET A 655 -17.62 -17.51 -3.15
CA MET A 655 -17.24 -16.32 -3.94
C MET A 655 -18.20 -15.18 -3.64
N LEU A 656 -17.64 -14.03 -3.28
CA LEU A 656 -18.36 -12.77 -3.21
C LEU A 656 -18.25 -12.08 -4.56
N GLU A 657 -19.38 -11.74 -5.16
CA GLU A 657 -19.41 -10.93 -6.37
C GLU A 657 -19.38 -9.44 -6.03
N ILE A 658 -18.46 -8.71 -6.66
CA ILE A 658 -18.40 -7.25 -6.69
C ILE A 658 -18.88 -6.85 -8.09
N PRO A 659 -20.07 -6.24 -8.22
CA PRO A 659 -20.64 -5.90 -9.53
C PRO A 659 -19.81 -4.85 -10.26
N ALA A 660 -19.76 -4.90 -11.59
CA ALA A 660 -19.18 -3.82 -12.38
C ALA A 660 -19.98 -2.53 -12.22
N VAL A 661 -19.30 -1.41 -12.00
CA VAL A 661 -19.89 -0.06 -11.95
C VAL A 661 -19.22 0.84 -12.98
N GLY A 662 -20.00 1.75 -13.59
CA GLY A 662 -19.50 2.79 -14.49
C GLY A 662 -19.32 4.12 -13.78
N ALA A 663 -19.11 5.20 -14.52
CA ALA A 663 -18.83 6.54 -14.01
C ALA A 663 -19.84 7.06 -12.97
N GLY A 664 -21.12 6.67 -13.08
CA GLY A 664 -22.19 7.03 -12.12
C GLY A 664 -22.14 6.21 -10.83
N GLY A 665 -21.24 5.24 -10.71
CA GLY A 665 -20.99 4.44 -9.53
C GLY A 665 -22.18 3.61 -9.04
N ARG A 666 -22.17 3.31 -7.74
CA ARG A 666 -23.19 2.49 -7.04
C ARG A 666 -24.61 3.03 -7.20
N PRO A 667 -24.87 4.37 -7.11
CA PRO A 667 -26.23 4.90 -7.29
C PRO A 667 -26.81 4.58 -8.67
N ALA A 668 -26.03 4.72 -9.74
CA ALA A 668 -26.47 4.38 -11.09
C ALA A 668 -26.72 2.87 -11.27
N ALA A 669 -26.02 2.05 -10.52
CA ALA A 669 -26.18 0.60 -10.49
C ALA A 669 -27.29 0.12 -9.53
N GLY A 670 -27.93 1.02 -8.76
CA GLY A 670 -28.94 0.67 -7.76
C GLY A 670 -28.37 -0.04 -6.53
N LEU A 671 -27.08 0.16 -6.24
CA LEU A 671 -26.37 -0.45 -5.11
C LEU A 671 -26.29 0.51 -3.91
N PRO A 672 -26.33 0.01 -2.66
CA PRO A 672 -26.11 0.84 -1.49
C PRO A 672 -24.66 1.36 -1.43
N PRO A 673 -24.40 2.49 -0.74
CA PRO A 673 -23.04 2.97 -0.49
C PRO A 673 -22.15 1.90 0.16
N LEU A 674 -20.82 2.02 -0.01
CA LEU A 674 -19.86 1.22 0.76
C LEU A 674 -20.09 1.43 2.26
N GLN A 675 -19.97 0.35 3.01
CA GLN A 675 -20.17 0.33 4.46
C GLN A 675 -18.83 0.32 5.20
N THR A 676 -18.84 0.73 6.45
CA THR A 676 -17.74 0.55 7.40
C THR A 676 -17.42 -0.94 7.60
N PHE A 677 -16.23 -1.23 8.11
CA PHE A 677 -15.85 -2.62 8.41
C PHE A 677 -16.86 -3.29 9.35
N LEU A 678 -17.32 -4.50 9.02
CA LEU A 678 -18.40 -5.24 9.68
C LEU A 678 -19.76 -4.49 9.77
N GLY A 679 -19.91 -3.33 9.12
CA GLY A 679 -21.08 -2.46 9.26
C GLY A 679 -21.20 -1.79 10.62
N LEU A 680 -20.10 -1.67 11.36
CA LEU A 680 -20.10 -1.10 12.71
C LEU A 680 -20.20 0.44 12.68
N ASP A 681 -20.82 1.00 13.72
CA ASP A 681 -20.83 2.44 13.92
C ASP A 681 -19.39 2.94 14.24
N PRO A 682 -18.82 3.90 13.49
CA PRO A 682 -17.51 4.48 13.78
C PRO A 682 -17.35 5.03 15.21
N PHE A 683 -18.44 5.40 15.86
CA PHE A 683 -18.45 5.91 17.24
C PHE A 683 -18.55 4.79 18.30
N GLN A 684 -18.63 3.54 17.92
CA GLN A 684 -18.68 2.43 18.85
C GLN A 684 -17.29 2.14 19.43
N PRO A 685 -17.14 2.11 20.80
CA PRO A 685 -15.88 1.77 21.47
C PRO A 685 -15.49 0.29 21.32
#